data_c54030394b319a7817d9c27b758c94af
#
_entry.id   c54030394b319a7817d9c27b758c94af
#
_cell.length_a   1.000
_cell.length_b   1.000
_cell.length_c   1.000
_cell.angle_alpha   90.00
_cell.angle_beta   90.00
_cell.angle_gamma   90.00
#
_symmetry.space_group_name_H-M   'P 1'
#
loop_
_entity.id
_entity.type
_entity.pdbx_description
1 polymer ?
#
loop_
_entity_poly.entity_id
_entity_poly.type
_entity_poly.pdbx_seq_one_letter_code
_entity_poly.pdbx_strand_id
1 'polypeptide(L)'
;MSDVQDVPVDETASAHASQVQDIDPAETQEWLDSLNYVLQSKGPERVKYLLSALEERAREQGVDLPIDLDTPYINTIPASAQPRYPGNRELERRIKSIVRWNAMAMVVRANKNFDGLGGHISTFASSATLYEVGFNHFFKGRGEDGYSGDMIYFQGHASPGMYARAFLEGRLTEENLDHFRRELRETPGLSSYPHPWLMPDFWEFPTVSMGLGPIMAIYQARFNYYLQDRGIRPINGRKVWAFLGDGECDEPETLGAITLAGREKLENLIFVINCNLQRLDGPVRGNGKIIQELEGLFRGAGWNVIKVIWGDDWDPLLEKDDSGLLVKRMGEVVDGQYQKYTVMPGSYVREHFFGKYPELLKLVENYSDEKLAKMRRGGHDPEKVYAAYKAAVECKGKPTVILAKTIKGYGLGEAGEGRNVAHNNKKMNEQELLEFRTRFGIPISDAEVAKAPFYKPPEDSLEMRYLRERRAALGGPVPSRPTTIPTMETPPLSEFKDFYVGTGDKEVSTTMAFVALLRKLVRDKRIGKYIVPIVPDESRTFGMEGMFNEIGIYSHVGQLYEPVDSTILAKYKEATDGQILEEGITEAGSMSSFCAAGTAYASHGVNMIPFFIYYSMFGFQRVGDSIWAAQDMRAKGFMLGGTAGRTTLNGEGLQHQDGHSLLNAIAFPNVRSYDPAYNYELTTIILDGMRRLYQEGDTAIYYLMVGNENYTHPPMPEGVQDGIIRGMYKFNSKDAGGKLKVNLFGSGAILRHVLKAQDLLAEKYGIGSNVWSVTSYTQLRRDAHSCEHWNMLHPDQPRRVSYVEELLKDEKGSLFVAASDYVRAVQEQIAPWVPGDFYALGTDGMGRSETREVLRRHFEVDAECITLATLYRLGCRGDLDMSVATHAIKDLGINPEKVDPYFA
;
A
#
# COMPACT_ATOMS: atom_id res chain seq x y z
N MET A 1 4.87 7.83 49.12
CA MET A 1 4.09 6.97 50.01
C MET A 1 2.68 7.47 49.99
N SER A 2 1.82 6.84 49.19
CA SER A 2 0.37 6.97 49.23
C SER A 2 -0.20 5.64 48.80
N ASP A 3 -0.99 5.06 49.66
CA ASP A 3 -1.60 3.75 49.58
C ASP A 3 -2.39 3.55 48.27
N VAL A 4 -1.94 2.61 47.45
CA VAL A 4 -2.75 2.05 46.38
C VAL A 4 -3.50 0.85 47.02
N GLN A 5 -4.77 1.03 47.28
CA GLN A 5 -5.67 -0.05 47.71
C GLN A 5 -5.74 -1.09 46.60
N ASP A 6 -5.44 -2.35 46.98
CA ASP A 6 -5.72 -3.51 46.16
C ASP A 6 -7.23 -3.62 45.89
N VAL A 7 -7.64 -3.36 44.63
CA VAL A 7 -8.98 -3.68 44.17
C VAL A 7 -9.01 -5.16 43.85
N PRO A 8 -9.86 -5.97 44.49
CA PRO A 8 -10.03 -7.37 44.13
C PRO A 8 -10.52 -7.48 42.68
N VAL A 9 -9.77 -8.14 41.83
CA VAL A 9 -10.22 -8.50 40.50
C VAL A 9 -11.24 -9.62 40.65
N ASP A 10 -12.46 -9.33 40.24
CA ASP A 10 -13.54 -10.31 40.17
C ASP A 10 -13.17 -11.38 39.13
N GLU A 11 -12.85 -12.60 39.57
CA GLU A 11 -12.44 -13.74 38.76
C GLU A 11 -13.58 -14.33 37.90
N THR A 12 -14.75 -13.72 37.85
CA THR A 12 -15.95 -14.30 37.20
C THR A 12 -16.16 -13.86 35.74
N ALA A 13 -15.33 -12.96 35.18
CA ALA A 13 -15.56 -12.37 33.85
C ALA A 13 -14.85 -13.05 32.64
N SER A 14 -14.25 -14.23 32.79
CA SER A 14 -13.60 -14.92 31.67
C SER A 14 -14.01 -16.39 31.49
N ALA A 15 -15.28 -16.72 31.69
CA ALA A 15 -15.78 -18.09 31.52
C ALA A 15 -16.98 -18.16 30.56
N HIS A 16 -16.72 -18.02 29.25
CA HIS A 16 -17.60 -18.55 28.21
C HIS A 16 -16.94 -19.70 27.43
N ALA A 17 -16.28 -20.63 28.13
CA ALA A 17 -16.30 -22.02 27.73
C ALA A 17 -17.18 -22.71 28.78
N SER A 18 -18.42 -23.01 28.44
CA SER A 18 -19.26 -23.87 29.24
C SER A 18 -18.49 -25.18 29.46
N GLN A 19 -17.95 -25.39 30.67
CA GLN A 19 -17.52 -26.72 31.10
C GLN A 19 -18.76 -27.60 31.15
N VAL A 20 -19.10 -28.20 30.01
CA VAL A 20 -20.05 -29.33 30.01
C VAL A 20 -19.32 -30.42 30.78
N GLN A 21 -19.80 -30.69 32.01
CA GLN A 21 -19.25 -31.77 32.82
C GLN A 21 -19.56 -33.08 32.08
N ASP A 22 -18.51 -33.89 31.85
CA ASP A 22 -18.70 -35.21 31.25
C ASP A 22 -19.61 -36.06 32.11
N ILE A 23 -20.78 -36.37 31.58
CA ILE A 23 -21.86 -37.08 32.30
C ILE A 23 -21.65 -38.58 32.22
N ASP A 24 -20.84 -39.09 31.31
CA ASP A 24 -20.49 -40.50 31.15
C ASP A 24 -19.01 -40.65 30.64
N PRO A 25 -18.05 -40.59 31.57
CA PRO A 25 -16.63 -40.75 31.25
C PRO A 25 -16.27 -42.11 30.59
N ALA A 26 -17.06 -43.17 30.87
CA ALA A 26 -16.84 -44.48 30.30
C ALA A 26 -17.20 -44.53 28.81
N GLU A 27 -18.35 -43.97 28.44
CA GLU A 27 -18.76 -43.84 27.04
C GLU A 27 -17.79 -42.95 26.26
N THR A 28 -17.35 -41.82 26.87
CA THR A 28 -16.37 -40.95 26.28
C THR A 28 -15.05 -41.66 25.97
N GLN A 29 -14.58 -42.49 26.90
CA GLN A 29 -13.36 -43.29 26.70
C GLN A 29 -13.51 -44.31 25.56
N GLU A 30 -14.64 -44.98 25.44
CA GLU A 30 -14.95 -45.92 24.37
C GLU A 30 -14.92 -45.27 22.98
N TRP A 31 -15.46 -44.04 22.85
CA TRP A 31 -15.36 -43.23 21.63
C TRP A 31 -13.92 -42.88 21.28
N LEU A 32 -13.13 -42.46 22.27
CA LEU A 32 -11.71 -42.10 22.10
C LEU A 32 -10.89 -43.33 21.71
N ASP A 33 -11.10 -44.47 22.31
CA ASP A 33 -10.43 -45.74 21.96
C ASP A 33 -10.77 -46.21 20.53
N SER A 34 -12.04 -46.06 20.12
CA SER A 34 -12.48 -46.31 18.76
C SER A 34 -11.82 -45.42 17.74
N LEU A 35 -11.70 -44.12 18.05
CA LEU A 35 -11.02 -43.13 17.20
C LEU A 35 -9.53 -43.45 17.08
N ASN A 36 -8.87 -43.81 18.20
CA ASN A 36 -7.46 -44.21 18.25
C ASN A 36 -7.22 -45.48 17.39
N TYR A 37 -8.09 -46.44 17.47
CA TYR A 37 -8.02 -47.63 16.63
C TYR A 37 -8.12 -47.29 15.13
N VAL A 38 -9.03 -46.41 14.73
CA VAL A 38 -9.16 -45.96 13.35
C VAL A 38 -7.90 -45.22 12.91
N LEU A 39 -7.35 -44.35 13.75
CA LEU A 39 -6.13 -43.63 13.46
C LEU A 39 -4.96 -44.58 13.19
N GLN A 40 -4.76 -45.60 14.03
CA GLN A 40 -3.69 -46.58 13.89
C GLN A 40 -3.88 -47.52 12.70
N SER A 41 -5.14 -47.97 12.44
CA SER A 41 -5.43 -49.00 11.43
C SER A 41 -5.70 -48.45 10.04
N LYS A 42 -6.25 -47.24 9.89
CA LYS A 42 -6.71 -46.63 8.63
C LYS A 42 -6.07 -45.27 8.32
N GLY A 43 -5.34 -44.70 9.26
CA GLY A 43 -4.63 -43.46 9.13
C GLY A 43 -5.48 -42.20 9.29
N PRO A 44 -4.82 -41.00 9.27
CA PRO A 44 -5.42 -39.71 9.63
C PRO A 44 -6.53 -39.27 8.65
N GLU A 45 -6.45 -39.62 7.37
CA GLU A 45 -7.48 -39.23 6.39
C GLU A 45 -8.83 -39.85 6.68
N ARG A 46 -8.85 -41.10 7.19
CA ARG A 46 -10.10 -41.77 7.59
C ARG A 46 -10.68 -41.11 8.85
N VAL A 47 -9.82 -40.68 9.80
CA VAL A 47 -10.26 -39.96 10.99
C VAL A 47 -10.90 -38.63 10.61
N LYS A 48 -10.29 -37.85 9.72
CA LYS A 48 -10.87 -36.59 9.23
C LYS A 48 -12.24 -36.79 8.62
N TYR A 49 -12.38 -37.82 7.76
CA TYR A 49 -13.68 -38.15 7.15
C TYR A 49 -14.75 -38.47 8.22
N LEU A 50 -14.39 -39.30 9.23
CA LEU A 50 -15.34 -39.68 10.27
C LEU A 50 -15.78 -38.51 11.12
N LEU A 51 -14.84 -37.62 11.52
CA LEU A 51 -15.16 -36.43 12.28
C LEU A 51 -16.12 -35.52 11.51
N SER A 52 -15.82 -35.26 10.21
CA SER A 52 -16.71 -34.46 9.35
C SER A 52 -18.10 -35.07 9.23
N ALA A 53 -18.20 -36.41 9.05
CA ALA A 53 -19.49 -37.09 8.96
C ALA A 53 -20.29 -37.04 10.29
N LEU A 54 -19.61 -37.13 11.44
CA LEU A 54 -20.23 -36.98 12.76
C LEU A 54 -20.74 -35.57 13.00
N GLU A 55 -19.93 -34.53 12.64
CA GLU A 55 -20.33 -33.14 12.71
C GLU A 55 -21.54 -32.83 11.83
N GLU A 56 -21.54 -33.33 10.57
CA GLU A 56 -22.66 -33.18 9.65
C GLU A 56 -23.93 -33.82 10.25
N ARG A 57 -23.80 -35.01 10.78
CA ARG A 57 -24.92 -35.73 11.39
C ARG A 57 -25.47 -35.00 12.63
N ALA A 58 -24.60 -34.46 13.47
CA ALA A 58 -25.02 -33.69 14.66
C ALA A 58 -25.78 -32.42 14.23
N ARG A 59 -25.29 -31.68 13.24
CA ARG A 59 -25.96 -30.49 12.68
C ARG A 59 -27.33 -30.84 12.07
N GLU A 60 -27.45 -31.93 11.32
CA GLU A 60 -28.73 -32.40 10.79
C GLU A 60 -29.76 -32.64 11.87
N GLN A 61 -29.34 -33.04 13.08
CA GLN A 61 -30.21 -33.25 14.24
C GLN A 61 -30.41 -31.96 15.06
N GLY A 62 -29.95 -30.82 14.58
CA GLY A 62 -30.13 -29.54 15.24
C GLY A 62 -29.22 -29.30 16.46
N VAL A 63 -28.14 -30.08 16.59
CA VAL A 63 -27.14 -29.85 17.62
C VAL A 63 -26.29 -28.62 17.22
N ASP A 64 -26.30 -27.60 18.06
CA ASP A 64 -25.44 -26.45 17.91
C ASP A 64 -24.02 -26.82 18.37
N LEU A 65 -23.14 -27.07 17.41
CA LEU A 65 -21.76 -27.41 17.71
C LEU A 65 -20.94 -26.14 17.83
N PRO A 66 -20.15 -25.96 18.89
CA PRO A 66 -19.23 -24.86 18.97
C PRO A 66 -18.24 -24.95 17.82
N ILE A 67 -18.07 -23.84 17.07
CA ILE A 67 -17.08 -23.73 16.00
C ILE A 67 -15.82 -23.16 16.62
N ASP A 68 -14.92 -24.01 17.08
CA ASP A 68 -13.57 -23.61 17.47
C ASP A 68 -12.71 -23.46 16.23
N LEU A 69 -12.47 -22.23 15.79
CA LEU A 69 -11.58 -21.91 14.69
C LEU A 69 -10.11 -21.89 15.09
N ASP A 70 -9.81 -21.99 16.38
CA ASP A 70 -8.47 -22.04 16.91
C ASP A 70 -8.11 -23.43 17.48
N THR A 71 -6.82 -23.71 17.52
CA THR A 71 -6.27 -24.97 18.06
C THR A 71 -5.57 -24.68 19.38
N PRO A 72 -5.25 -25.69 20.24
CA PRO A 72 -4.54 -25.47 21.47
C PRO A 72 -3.32 -24.55 21.34
N TYR A 73 -2.99 -23.79 22.40
CA TYR A 73 -1.94 -22.78 22.39
C TYR A 73 -0.54 -23.37 22.42
N ILE A 74 -0.25 -24.21 21.41
CA ILE A 74 1.03 -24.91 21.19
C ILE A 74 1.48 -24.77 19.75
N ASN A 75 2.67 -25.26 19.45
CA ASN A 75 3.21 -25.28 18.07
C ASN A 75 2.36 -26.18 17.17
N THR A 76 2.07 -25.74 15.95
CA THR A 76 1.35 -26.56 14.95
C THR A 76 2.16 -27.79 14.53
N ILE A 77 3.51 -27.65 14.46
CA ILE A 77 4.41 -28.76 14.11
C ILE A 77 5.03 -29.28 15.41
N PRO A 78 4.66 -30.49 15.86
CA PRO A 78 5.23 -31.09 17.07
C PRO A 78 6.72 -31.43 16.86
N ALA A 79 7.49 -31.56 17.94
CA ALA A 79 8.93 -31.88 17.90
C ALA A 79 9.23 -33.14 17.08
N SER A 80 8.39 -34.17 17.17
CA SER A 80 8.53 -35.45 16.45
C SER A 80 8.36 -35.34 14.92
N ALA A 81 7.67 -34.28 14.43
CA ALA A 81 7.43 -34.03 13.00
C ALA A 81 8.38 -32.99 12.41
N GLN A 82 9.30 -32.41 13.19
CA GLN A 82 10.22 -31.40 12.70
C GLN A 82 11.29 -31.99 11.78
N PRO A 83 11.56 -31.36 10.62
CA PRO A 83 12.66 -31.78 9.76
C PRO A 83 13.99 -31.45 10.44
N ARG A 84 15.01 -32.26 10.14
CA ARG A 84 16.39 -31.98 10.58
C ARG A 84 16.83 -30.60 10.06
N TYR A 85 17.39 -29.78 10.94
CA TYR A 85 17.96 -28.48 10.59
C TYR A 85 19.20 -28.65 9.69
N PRO A 86 19.25 -28.08 8.49
CA PRO A 86 20.32 -28.33 7.54
C PRO A 86 21.56 -27.45 7.72
N GLY A 87 21.45 -26.37 8.52
CA GLY A 87 22.48 -25.34 8.69
C GLY A 87 23.46 -25.63 9.82
N ASN A 88 24.52 -24.84 9.86
CA ASN A 88 25.46 -24.82 10.98
C ASN A 88 24.96 -23.83 12.05
N ARG A 89 24.29 -24.37 13.08
CA ARG A 89 23.65 -23.56 14.15
C ARG A 89 24.64 -22.64 14.88
N GLU A 90 25.89 -23.05 15.04
CA GLU A 90 26.88 -22.22 15.75
C GLU A 90 27.30 -21.02 14.88
N LEU A 91 27.65 -21.24 13.62
CA LEU A 91 28.00 -20.16 12.69
C LEU A 91 26.84 -19.18 12.49
N GLU A 92 25.64 -19.72 12.30
CA GLU A 92 24.43 -18.87 12.12
C GLU A 92 24.11 -18.08 13.39
N ARG A 93 24.29 -18.67 14.59
CA ARG A 93 24.15 -17.93 15.84
C ARG A 93 25.15 -16.78 15.95
N ARG A 94 26.43 -17.01 15.57
CA ARG A 94 27.45 -15.97 15.56
C ARG A 94 27.13 -14.86 14.56
N ILE A 95 26.79 -15.21 13.32
CA ILE A 95 26.41 -14.25 12.28
C ILE A 95 25.21 -13.40 12.75
N LYS A 96 24.15 -14.04 13.24
CA LYS A 96 22.98 -13.36 13.81
C LYS A 96 23.35 -12.41 14.97
N SER A 97 24.26 -12.82 15.84
CA SER A 97 24.76 -12.00 16.95
C SER A 97 25.46 -10.73 16.44
N ILE A 98 26.31 -10.88 15.42
CA ILE A 98 27.00 -9.75 14.77
C ILE A 98 26.02 -8.81 14.06
N VAL A 99 25.05 -9.35 13.32
CA VAL A 99 23.99 -8.55 12.70
C VAL A 99 23.19 -7.77 13.75
N ARG A 100 22.83 -8.41 14.89
CA ARG A 100 22.17 -7.73 16.01
C ARG A 100 23.01 -6.60 16.59
N TRP A 101 24.31 -6.83 16.77
CA TRP A 101 25.25 -5.82 17.27
C TRP A 101 25.30 -4.61 16.32
N ASN A 102 25.54 -4.84 15.03
CA ASN A 102 25.67 -3.76 14.05
C ASN A 102 24.36 -2.96 13.89
N ALA A 103 23.21 -3.63 13.91
CA ALA A 103 21.89 -2.97 13.87
C ALA A 103 21.67 -2.09 15.11
N MET A 104 22.05 -2.57 16.30
CA MET A 104 21.97 -1.80 17.55
C MET A 104 22.98 -0.65 17.53
N ALA A 105 24.24 -0.92 17.17
CA ALA A 105 25.30 0.08 17.12
C ALA A 105 24.94 1.26 16.20
N MET A 106 24.38 0.98 15.03
CA MET A 106 23.90 2.00 14.07
C MET A 106 22.90 2.96 14.71
N VAL A 107 21.86 2.45 15.38
CA VAL A 107 20.83 3.27 16.03
C VAL A 107 21.40 4.03 17.23
N VAL A 108 22.22 3.37 18.08
CA VAL A 108 22.81 3.99 19.27
C VAL A 108 23.78 5.10 18.89
N ARG A 109 24.68 4.88 17.92
CA ARG A 109 25.62 5.88 17.40
C ARG A 109 24.89 7.08 16.82
N ALA A 110 23.87 6.83 16.00
CA ALA A 110 23.06 7.91 15.42
C ALA A 110 22.45 8.81 16.50
N ASN A 111 21.85 8.24 17.54
CA ASN A 111 21.23 9.02 18.63
C ASN A 111 22.22 9.61 19.64
N LYS A 112 23.42 9.05 19.75
CA LYS A 112 24.49 9.63 20.58
C LYS A 112 25.09 10.86 19.93
N ASN A 113 25.27 10.82 18.61
CA ASN A 113 25.91 11.90 17.84
C ASN A 113 24.92 12.99 17.40
N PHE A 114 23.65 12.64 17.20
CA PHE A 114 22.62 13.54 16.66
C PHE A 114 21.32 13.34 17.46
N ASP A 115 21.02 14.26 18.37
CA ASP A 115 19.82 14.15 19.20
C ASP A 115 18.56 14.17 18.34
N GLY A 116 17.60 13.30 18.68
CA GLY A 116 16.33 13.19 17.97
C GLY A 116 16.35 12.48 16.60
N LEU A 117 17.50 12.02 16.09
CA LEU A 117 17.58 11.34 14.79
C LEU A 117 16.76 10.05 14.75
N GLY A 118 16.64 9.35 15.87
CA GLY A 118 15.72 8.24 16.06
C GLY A 118 16.27 6.91 15.55
N GLY A 119 15.35 6.05 15.11
CA GLY A 119 15.61 4.67 14.75
C GLY A 119 14.95 3.70 15.72
N HIS A 120 14.75 2.45 15.29
CA HIS A 120 14.12 1.40 16.07
C HIS A 120 15.01 0.17 16.11
N ILE A 121 15.23 -0.40 17.31
CA ILE A 121 16.01 -1.63 17.50
C ILE A 121 15.16 -2.79 18.00
N SER A 122 14.06 -2.50 18.71
CA SER A 122 13.25 -3.53 19.39
C SER A 122 12.55 -4.49 18.42
N THR A 123 12.09 -4.00 17.27
CA THR A 123 11.41 -4.83 16.26
C THR A 123 12.38 -5.82 15.61
N PHE A 124 13.55 -5.35 15.16
CA PHE A 124 14.56 -6.27 14.64
C PHE A 124 15.08 -7.21 15.74
N ALA A 125 15.29 -6.72 16.96
CA ALA A 125 15.69 -7.56 18.10
C ALA A 125 14.72 -8.73 18.31
N SER A 126 13.41 -8.52 18.18
CA SER A 126 12.40 -9.58 18.29
C SER A 126 12.40 -10.53 17.07
N SER A 127 12.57 -10.04 15.86
CA SER A 127 12.42 -10.78 14.61
C SER A 127 13.73 -11.34 14.02
N ALA A 128 14.87 -11.08 14.63
CA ALA A 128 16.18 -11.42 14.07
C ALA A 128 16.34 -12.91 13.70
N THR A 129 15.75 -13.84 14.46
CA THR A 129 15.79 -15.28 14.12
C THR A 129 14.92 -15.59 12.91
N LEU A 130 13.77 -14.92 12.78
CA LEU A 130 12.86 -15.08 11.63
C LEU A 130 13.59 -14.70 10.33
N TYR A 131 14.26 -13.54 10.33
CA TYR A 131 15.03 -13.09 9.16
C TYR A 131 16.26 -13.94 8.89
N GLU A 132 17.01 -14.31 9.93
CA GLU A 132 18.26 -15.05 9.75
C GLU A 132 18.02 -16.44 9.13
N VAL A 133 16.99 -17.16 9.58
CA VAL A 133 16.57 -18.43 8.98
C VAL A 133 16.13 -18.22 7.51
N GLY A 134 15.41 -17.15 7.24
CA GLY A 134 15.02 -16.77 5.88
C GLY A 134 16.23 -16.54 4.98
N PHE A 135 17.17 -15.70 5.41
CA PHE A 135 18.39 -15.38 4.64
C PHE A 135 19.29 -16.59 4.37
N ASN A 136 19.37 -17.52 5.32
CA ASN A 136 20.28 -18.66 5.18
C ASN A 136 19.66 -19.84 4.44
N HIS A 137 18.31 -19.99 4.41
CA HIS A 137 17.70 -21.24 3.95
C HIS A 137 16.57 -21.07 2.94
N PHE A 138 15.91 -19.89 2.85
CA PHE A 138 14.66 -19.75 2.09
C PHE A 138 14.65 -18.61 1.08
N PHE A 139 15.06 -17.41 1.45
CA PHE A 139 14.93 -16.23 0.59
C PHE A 139 15.79 -16.36 -0.67
N LYS A 140 15.14 -16.61 -1.80
CA LYS A 140 15.84 -16.72 -3.08
C LYS A 140 16.20 -15.33 -3.60
N GLY A 141 17.47 -15.16 -3.92
CA GLY A 141 17.95 -14.01 -4.68
C GLY A 141 17.46 -14.05 -6.13
N ARG A 142 17.78 -13.03 -6.90
CA ARG A 142 17.24 -12.83 -8.25
C ARG A 142 17.68 -13.83 -9.31
N GLY A 143 18.67 -14.68 -9.01
CA GLY A 143 19.21 -15.66 -9.95
C GLY A 143 19.93 -15.01 -11.14
N GLU A 144 20.31 -15.81 -12.13
CA GLU A 144 21.04 -15.37 -13.31
C GLU A 144 20.19 -14.49 -14.25
N ASP A 145 18.86 -14.72 -14.29
CA ASP A 145 17.94 -13.93 -15.12
C ASP A 145 17.57 -12.57 -14.50
N GLY A 146 18.02 -12.28 -13.28
CA GLY A 146 17.76 -11.05 -12.54
C GLY A 146 16.33 -10.89 -12.01
N TYR A 147 15.41 -11.84 -12.24
CA TYR A 147 13.98 -11.67 -11.95
C TYR A 147 13.28 -12.88 -11.33
N SER A 148 13.94 -13.99 -11.10
CA SER A 148 13.32 -15.22 -10.55
C SER A 148 13.38 -15.34 -9.04
N GLY A 149 13.96 -14.37 -8.34
CA GLY A 149 14.06 -14.34 -6.88
C GLY A 149 12.72 -14.08 -6.17
N ASP A 150 12.67 -14.40 -4.88
CA ASP A 150 11.52 -14.13 -4.03
C ASP A 150 11.29 -12.62 -3.88
N MET A 151 10.04 -12.24 -3.68
CA MET A 151 9.62 -10.88 -3.36
C MET A 151 9.39 -10.77 -1.86
N ILE A 152 10.03 -9.81 -1.19
CA ILE A 152 9.97 -9.74 0.27
C ILE A 152 9.59 -8.35 0.71
N TYR A 153 8.43 -8.24 1.36
CA TYR A 153 7.96 -7.08 2.09
C TYR A 153 8.54 -7.16 3.51
N PHE A 154 9.69 -6.54 3.72
CA PHE A 154 10.35 -6.50 5.04
C PHE A 154 9.57 -5.59 5.99
N GLN A 155 9.41 -5.97 7.24
CA GLN A 155 8.78 -5.10 8.23
C GLN A 155 9.59 -3.80 8.38
N GLY A 156 8.96 -2.64 8.21
CA GLY A 156 9.62 -1.34 8.13
C GLY A 156 10.56 -1.05 9.31
N HIS A 157 10.09 -1.29 10.53
CA HIS A 157 10.86 -1.08 11.77
C HIS A 157 12.03 -2.06 11.94
N ALA A 158 12.16 -3.10 11.11
CA ALA A 158 13.28 -4.03 11.12
C ALA A 158 14.43 -3.64 10.17
N SER A 159 14.30 -2.54 9.42
CA SER A 159 15.31 -2.08 8.43
C SER A 159 16.75 -2.03 8.96
N PRO A 160 17.05 -1.63 10.22
CA PRO A 160 18.41 -1.66 10.73
C PRO A 160 19.08 -3.04 10.63
N GLY A 161 18.32 -4.12 10.82
CA GLY A 161 18.84 -5.48 10.66
C GLY A 161 19.18 -5.83 9.21
N MET A 162 18.41 -5.33 8.26
CA MET A 162 18.66 -5.54 6.82
C MET A 162 19.94 -4.82 6.39
N TYR A 163 20.15 -3.60 6.86
CA TYR A 163 21.36 -2.83 6.60
C TYR A 163 22.59 -3.50 7.25
N ALA A 164 22.48 -3.95 8.50
CA ALA A 164 23.56 -4.66 9.19
C ALA A 164 23.92 -5.97 8.47
N ARG A 165 22.93 -6.70 7.94
CA ARG A 165 23.16 -7.90 7.13
C ARG A 165 23.86 -7.56 5.81
N ALA A 166 23.39 -6.53 5.10
CA ALA A 166 23.99 -6.07 3.85
C ALA A 166 25.43 -5.56 4.02
N PHE A 167 25.74 -4.97 5.19
CA PHE A 167 27.12 -4.60 5.56
C PHE A 167 28.03 -5.83 5.68
N LEU A 168 27.58 -6.88 6.34
CA LEU A 168 28.36 -8.14 6.40
C LEU A 168 28.53 -8.75 4.99
N GLU A 169 27.51 -8.67 4.14
CA GLU A 169 27.57 -9.13 2.74
C GLU A 169 28.49 -8.27 1.85
N GLY A 170 29.04 -7.16 2.36
CA GLY A 170 29.93 -6.26 1.62
C GLY A 170 29.23 -5.32 0.64
N ARG A 171 27.90 -5.16 0.76
CA ARG A 171 27.06 -4.29 -0.06
C ARG A 171 26.95 -2.88 0.48
N LEU A 172 27.18 -2.69 1.75
CA LEU A 172 27.22 -1.40 2.45
C LEU A 172 28.56 -1.24 3.17
N THR A 173 28.97 0.01 3.36
CA THR A 173 30.20 0.39 4.07
C THR A 173 29.91 0.82 5.51
N GLU A 174 30.92 0.97 6.35
CA GLU A 174 30.76 1.59 7.68
C GLU A 174 30.23 3.02 7.58
N GLU A 175 30.69 3.77 6.59
CA GLU A 175 30.23 5.13 6.34
C GLU A 175 28.73 5.19 6.02
N ASN A 176 28.21 4.24 5.20
CA ASN A 176 26.78 4.12 4.97
C ASN A 176 26.01 3.90 6.29
N LEU A 177 26.50 3.01 7.16
CA LEU A 177 25.87 2.74 8.46
C LEU A 177 25.93 3.96 9.38
N ASP A 178 27.05 4.68 9.41
CA ASP A 178 27.18 5.93 10.17
C ASP A 178 26.23 7.03 9.67
N HIS A 179 25.87 6.99 8.38
CA HIS A 179 24.92 7.91 7.78
C HIS A 179 23.46 7.40 7.85
N PHE A 180 23.15 6.46 8.72
CA PHE A 180 21.77 6.02 8.92
C PHE A 180 20.85 7.20 9.25
N ARG A 181 19.75 7.34 8.49
CA ARG A 181 18.81 8.48 8.54
C ARG A 181 19.44 9.85 8.22
N ARG A 182 20.55 9.85 7.50
CA ARG A 182 21.28 11.06 7.06
C ARG A 182 21.53 11.00 5.55
N GLU A 183 20.45 10.93 4.80
CA GLU A 183 20.40 10.65 3.35
C GLU A 183 21.07 11.72 2.47
N LEU A 184 21.15 12.97 2.96
CA LEU A 184 21.64 14.14 2.20
C LEU A 184 23.15 14.40 2.39
N ARG A 185 23.92 13.36 2.63
CA ARG A 185 25.38 13.44 2.74
C ARG A 185 26.04 13.18 1.37
N GLU A 186 27.30 13.59 1.22
CA GLU A 186 28.09 13.34 0.02
C GLU A 186 28.16 11.83 -0.30
N THR A 187 28.50 11.01 0.69
CA THR A 187 28.20 9.57 0.66
C THR A 187 26.76 9.38 1.12
N PRO A 188 25.82 8.94 0.25
CA PRO A 188 24.43 8.82 0.59
C PRO A 188 24.20 7.93 1.81
N GLY A 189 23.36 8.40 2.74
CA GLY A 189 22.98 7.67 3.93
C GLY A 189 21.87 6.66 3.68
N LEU A 190 21.57 5.88 4.72
CA LEU A 190 20.54 4.85 4.66
C LEU A 190 19.18 5.44 5.02
N SER A 191 18.15 5.08 4.28
CA SER A 191 16.78 5.51 4.55
C SER A 191 16.26 4.99 5.88
N SER A 192 15.29 5.69 6.47
CA SER A 192 14.70 5.35 7.77
C SER A 192 13.96 4.02 7.76
N TYR A 193 13.29 3.72 6.64
CA TYR A 193 12.52 2.52 6.36
C TYR A 193 12.80 2.05 4.93
N PRO A 194 12.25 0.90 4.48
CA PRO A 194 12.33 0.51 3.08
C PRO A 194 11.69 1.56 2.16
N HIS A 195 12.51 2.26 1.37
CA HIS A 195 12.10 3.28 0.43
C HIS A 195 12.78 3.10 -0.93
N PRO A 196 12.11 2.47 -1.91
CA PRO A 196 12.64 2.32 -3.28
C PRO A 196 12.94 3.65 -3.98
N TRP A 197 12.25 4.74 -3.60
CA TRP A 197 12.55 6.08 -4.12
C TRP A 197 13.95 6.55 -3.73
N LEU A 198 14.34 6.31 -2.47
CA LEU A 198 15.59 6.80 -1.88
C LEU A 198 16.77 5.84 -2.11
N MET A 199 16.51 4.53 -2.13
CA MET A 199 17.50 3.48 -2.36
C MET A 199 17.01 2.52 -3.48
N PRO A 200 17.04 2.99 -4.76
CA PRO A 200 16.34 2.33 -5.87
C PRO A 200 16.94 1.00 -6.33
N ASP A 201 18.19 0.72 -5.99
CA ASP A 201 18.90 -0.53 -6.28
C ASP A 201 18.84 -1.55 -5.12
N PHE A 202 18.40 -1.08 -3.94
CA PHE A 202 18.37 -1.86 -2.71
C PHE A 202 16.96 -2.34 -2.36
N TRP A 203 16.02 -1.40 -2.14
CA TRP A 203 14.65 -1.73 -1.74
C TRP A 203 13.73 -1.99 -2.93
N GLU A 204 12.91 -3.03 -2.84
CA GLU A 204 11.90 -3.37 -3.85
C GLU A 204 10.53 -2.81 -3.49
N PHE A 205 10.16 -2.88 -2.21
CA PHE A 205 8.85 -2.48 -1.71
C PHE A 205 8.97 -1.54 -0.51
N PRO A 206 8.17 -0.45 -0.45
CA PRO A 206 8.10 0.40 0.72
C PRO A 206 7.26 -0.29 1.81
N THR A 207 7.69 -0.19 3.04
CA THR A 207 6.95 -0.70 4.19
C THR A 207 7.20 0.16 5.41
N VAL A 208 6.12 0.54 6.10
CA VAL A 208 6.18 1.39 7.29
C VAL A 208 5.44 0.81 8.50
N SER A 209 4.98 -0.46 8.42
CA SER A 209 4.20 -1.16 9.46
C SER A 209 2.83 -0.51 9.73
N MET A 210 2.13 -0.09 8.66
CA MET A 210 0.82 0.56 8.68
C MET A 210 -0.20 -0.18 7.79
N GLY A 211 -0.03 -1.49 7.59
CA GLY A 211 -0.97 -2.34 6.85
C GLY A 211 -0.80 -2.35 5.32
N LEU A 212 -0.10 -1.39 4.73
CA LEU A 212 0.04 -1.31 3.26
C LEU A 212 0.89 -2.45 2.68
N GLY A 213 1.94 -2.88 3.40
CA GLY A 213 2.77 -4.02 2.97
C GLY A 213 1.98 -5.30 2.78
N PRO A 214 1.17 -5.74 3.77
CA PRO A 214 0.32 -6.94 3.66
C PRO A 214 -0.65 -6.91 2.49
N ILE A 215 -1.44 -5.84 2.31
CA ILE A 215 -2.39 -5.77 1.18
C ILE A 215 -1.66 -5.78 -0.17
N MET A 216 -0.59 -4.98 -0.32
CA MET A 216 0.21 -4.98 -1.54
C MET A 216 0.83 -6.35 -1.83
N ALA A 217 1.25 -7.10 -0.81
CA ALA A 217 1.82 -8.44 -0.97
C ALA A 217 0.78 -9.45 -1.50
N ILE A 218 -0.48 -9.35 -1.05
CA ILE A 218 -1.59 -10.19 -1.56
C ILE A 218 -1.78 -9.93 -3.05
N TYR A 219 -1.93 -8.66 -3.46
CA TYR A 219 -2.16 -8.32 -4.86
C TYR A 219 -0.92 -8.53 -5.73
N GLN A 220 0.29 -8.40 -5.18
CA GLN A 220 1.52 -8.79 -5.87
C GLN A 220 1.57 -10.30 -6.13
N ALA A 221 1.21 -11.13 -5.15
CA ALA A 221 1.14 -12.58 -5.32
C ALA A 221 0.11 -12.99 -6.39
N ARG A 222 -1.05 -12.33 -6.40
CA ARG A 222 -2.08 -12.49 -7.43
C ARG A 222 -1.59 -12.05 -8.81
N PHE A 223 -0.91 -10.90 -8.88
CA PHE A 223 -0.36 -10.36 -10.12
C PHE A 223 0.73 -11.26 -10.72
N ASN A 224 1.49 -11.98 -9.91
CA ASN A 224 2.44 -12.99 -10.39
C ASN A 224 1.70 -14.09 -11.17
N TYR A 225 0.54 -14.57 -10.68
CA TYR A 225 -0.32 -15.49 -11.41
C TYR A 225 -0.92 -14.87 -12.67
N TYR A 226 -1.39 -13.63 -12.61
CA TYR A 226 -1.88 -12.89 -13.77
C TYR A 226 -0.87 -12.86 -14.92
N LEU A 227 0.40 -12.63 -14.63
CA LEU A 227 1.46 -12.65 -15.65
C LEU A 227 1.73 -14.07 -16.18
N GLN A 228 1.71 -15.08 -15.31
CA GLN A 228 1.90 -16.48 -15.70
C GLN A 228 0.76 -16.99 -16.56
N ASP A 229 -0.47 -16.81 -16.11
CA ASP A 229 -1.66 -17.35 -16.75
C ASP A 229 -1.89 -16.73 -18.14
N ARG A 230 -1.46 -15.50 -18.31
CA ARG A 230 -1.44 -14.79 -19.60
C ARG A 230 -0.19 -15.09 -20.46
N GLY A 231 0.68 -15.98 -20.03
CA GLY A 231 1.89 -16.35 -20.77
C GLY A 231 2.91 -15.21 -20.91
N ILE A 232 2.89 -14.21 -20.04
CA ILE A 232 3.81 -13.06 -20.07
C ILE A 232 5.10 -13.37 -19.31
N ARG A 233 4.99 -13.89 -18.08
CA ARG A 233 6.13 -14.22 -17.22
C ARG A 233 5.79 -15.40 -16.31
N PRO A 234 6.56 -16.50 -16.31
CA PRO A 234 6.31 -17.64 -15.41
C PRO A 234 6.75 -17.31 -13.97
N ILE A 235 6.05 -17.87 -12.98
CA ILE A 235 6.36 -17.72 -11.55
C ILE A 235 7.64 -18.48 -11.16
N ASN A 236 7.90 -19.65 -11.74
CA ASN A 236 9.09 -20.50 -11.47
C ASN A 236 9.30 -20.82 -9.97
N GLY A 237 8.21 -21.02 -9.22
CA GLY A 237 8.26 -21.31 -7.79
C GLY A 237 8.66 -20.13 -6.89
N ARG A 238 8.63 -18.91 -7.42
CA ARG A 238 8.83 -17.66 -6.69
C ARG A 238 7.78 -17.49 -5.59
N LYS A 239 8.20 -17.07 -4.42
CA LYS A 239 7.32 -16.74 -3.30
C LYS A 239 7.25 -15.24 -3.06
N VAL A 240 6.12 -14.80 -2.52
CA VAL A 240 5.93 -13.46 -1.96
C VAL A 240 5.85 -13.60 -0.44
N TRP A 241 6.81 -13.00 0.26
CA TRP A 241 6.89 -12.99 1.71
C TRP A 241 6.47 -11.62 2.24
N ALA A 242 5.64 -11.59 3.28
CA ALA A 242 5.33 -10.36 3.99
C ALA A 242 5.60 -10.53 5.48
N PHE A 243 6.47 -9.67 6.02
CA PHE A 243 6.79 -9.61 7.44
C PHE A 243 6.05 -8.44 8.08
N LEU A 244 5.24 -8.74 9.09
CA LEU A 244 4.40 -7.75 9.77
C LEU A 244 4.37 -7.99 11.27
N GLY A 245 3.96 -6.98 12.03
CA GLY A 245 3.74 -7.07 13.47
C GLY A 245 2.31 -7.49 13.80
N ASP A 246 2.12 -8.10 14.97
CA ASP A 246 0.80 -8.42 15.51
C ASP A 246 -0.05 -7.17 15.76
N GLY A 247 0.55 -6.07 16.21
CA GLY A 247 -0.14 -4.79 16.34
C GLY A 247 -0.50 -4.12 15.00
N GLU A 248 0.21 -4.43 13.92
CA GLU A 248 -0.12 -3.97 12.56
C GLU A 248 -1.41 -4.62 12.03
N CYS A 249 -1.84 -5.73 12.62
CA CYS A 249 -3.11 -6.38 12.28
C CYS A 249 -4.34 -5.60 12.78
N ASP A 250 -4.16 -4.52 13.53
CA ASP A 250 -5.24 -3.57 13.83
C ASP A 250 -5.60 -2.68 12.61
N GLU A 251 -4.70 -2.54 11.63
CA GLU A 251 -4.97 -1.80 10.40
C GLU A 251 -5.92 -2.60 9.47
N PRO A 252 -7.02 -1.97 8.99
CA PRO A 252 -7.96 -2.63 8.09
C PRO A 252 -7.30 -3.21 6.82
N GLU A 253 -6.30 -2.52 6.27
CA GLU A 253 -5.57 -2.92 5.08
C GLU A 253 -4.83 -4.25 5.28
N THR A 254 -4.35 -4.55 6.50
CA THR A 254 -3.67 -5.82 6.80
C THR A 254 -4.58 -7.02 6.59
N LEU A 255 -5.86 -6.90 6.98
CA LEU A 255 -6.84 -7.99 6.96
C LEU A 255 -7.81 -7.89 5.77
N GLY A 256 -7.87 -6.75 5.10
CA GLY A 256 -8.91 -6.44 4.12
C GLY A 256 -8.99 -7.37 2.91
N ALA A 257 -7.90 -8.02 2.52
CA ALA A 257 -7.84 -8.89 1.33
C ALA A 257 -7.48 -10.35 1.63
N ILE A 258 -7.46 -10.79 2.91
CA ILE A 258 -7.05 -12.17 3.24
C ILE A 258 -8.02 -13.21 2.66
N THR A 259 -9.31 -12.88 2.54
CA THR A 259 -10.32 -13.76 1.92
C THR A 259 -10.10 -13.93 0.42
N LEU A 260 -9.64 -12.88 -0.28
CA LEU A 260 -9.24 -12.97 -1.69
C LEU A 260 -8.11 -13.98 -1.87
N ALA A 261 -7.06 -13.87 -1.05
CA ALA A 261 -5.90 -14.75 -1.12
C ALA A 261 -6.29 -16.24 -0.92
N GLY A 262 -7.18 -16.53 0.04
CA GLY A 262 -7.71 -17.87 0.28
C GLY A 262 -8.56 -18.37 -0.88
N ARG A 263 -9.48 -17.56 -1.39
CA ARG A 263 -10.38 -17.90 -2.50
C ARG A 263 -9.62 -18.19 -3.81
N GLU A 264 -8.61 -17.41 -4.13
CA GLU A 264 -7.76 -17.58 -5.32
C GLU A 264 -6.60 -18.56 -5.08
N LYS A 265 -6.52 -19.18 -3.88
CA LYS A 265 -5.54 -20.22 -3.55
C LYS A 265 -4.08 -19.79 -3.80
N LEU A 266 -3.72 -18.58 -3.40
CA LEU A 266 -2.40 -18.00 -3.66
C LEU A 266 -1.28 -18.73 -2.89
N GLU A 267 -0.91 -19.93 -3.33
CA GLU A 267 0.11 -20.76 -2.66
C GLU A 267 1.53 -20.17 -2.72
N ASN A 268 1.72 -19.12 -3.50
CA ASN A 268 2.96 -18.35 -3.58
C ASN A 268 3.07 -17.26 -2.50
N LEU A 269 2.06 -17.09 -1.64
CA LEU A 269 2.01 -16.05 -0.61
C LEU A 269 2.28 -16.62 0.79
N ILE A 270 3.19 -15.99 1.53
CA ILE A 270 3.55 -16.37 2.90
C ILE A 270 3.60 -15.12 3.77
N PHE A 271 2.74 -15.06 4.80
CA PHE A 271 2.83 -14.05 5.86
C PHE A 271 3.61 -14.58 7.05
N VAL A 272 4.48 -13.75 7.62
CA VAL A 272 5.19 -14.04 8.87
C VAL A 272 4.86 -12.94 9.86
N ILE A 273 4.00 -13.24 10.82
CA ILE A 273 3.57 -12.29 11.84
C ILE A 273 4.46 -12.44 13.07
N ASN A 274 5.21 -11.37 13.36
CA ASN A 274 6.05 -11.24 14.53
C ASN A 274 5.18 -10.91 15.75
N CYS A 275 4.67 -11.95 16.43
CA CYS A 275 3.78 -11.83 17.57
C CYS A 275 4.58 -11.57 18.86
N ASN A 276 5.02 -10.34 19.05
CA ASN A 276 5.72 -9.91 20.27
C ASN A 276 4.76 -9.41 21.35
N LEU A 277 3.45 -9.44 21.11
CA LEU A 277 2.34 -9.12 22.00
C LEU A 277 2.24 -7.65 22.42
N GLN A 278 3.04 -6.74 21.85
CA GLN A 278 3.13 -5.35 22.31
C GLN A 278 2.95 -4.34 21.16
N ARG A 279 2.13 -3.34 21.40
CA ARG A 279 2.06 -2.07 20.66
C ARG A 279 3.05 -1.05 21.23
N LEU A 280 2.84 0.24 20.90
CA LEU A 280 3.64 1.35 21.44
C LEU A 280 3.40 1.54 22.96
N ASP A 281 2.14 1.58 23.36
CA ASP A 281 1.72 1.98 24.70
C ASP A 281 1.47 0.79 25.63
N GLY A 282 1.27 -0.41 25.11
CA GLY A 282 0.90 -1.57 25.91
C GLY A 282 0.72 -2.85 25.10
N PRO A 283 0.00 -3.83 25.66
CA PRO A 283 -0.26 -5.10 24.96
C PRO A 283 -1.20 -4.90 23.75
N VAL A 284 -1.03 -5.75 22.72
CA VAL A 284 -1.95 -5.81 21.59
C VAL A 284 -3.34 -6.28 22.05
N ARG A 285 -3.40 -7.37 22.83
CA ARG A 285 -4.63 -7.92 23.44
C ARG A 285 -4.33 -8.29 24.89
N GLY A 286 -4.45 -7.33 25.83
CA GLY A 286 -4.09 -7.55 27.23
C GLY A 286 -4.88 -8.68 27.90
N ASN A 287 -6.21 -8.68 27.75
CA ASN A 287 -7.14 -9.65 28.32
C ASN A 287 -7.50 -10.80 27.35
N GLY A 288 -6.86 -10.89 26.21
CA GLY A 288 -7.06 -11.90 25.18
C GLY A 288 -5.77 -12.58 24.75
N LYS A 289 -5.82 -13.23 23.59
CA LYS A 289 -4.66 -13.87 22.94
C LYS A 289 -4.68 -13.54 21.44
N ILE A 290 -3.83 -12.60 21.02
CA ILE A 290 -3.76 -12.16 19.61
C ILE A 290 -3.45 -13.31 18.64
N ILE A 291 -2.63 -14.29 19.04
CA ILE A 291 -2.29 -15.45 18.20
C ILE A 291 -3.53 -16.29 17.91
N GLN A 292 -4.41 -16.52 18.92
CA GLN A 292 -5.64 -17.28 18.73
C GLN A 292 -6.65 -16.50 17.87
N GLU A 293 -6.79 -15.19 18.12
CA GLU A 293 -7.65 -14.31 17.32
C GLU A 293 -7.22 -14.37 15.83
N LEU A 294 -5.93 -14.19 15.55
CA LEU A 294 -5.41 -14.26 14.19
C LEU A 294 -5.52 -15.66 13.58
N GLU A 295 -5.30 -16.72 14.38
CA GLU A 295 -5.52 -18.10 13.90
C GLU A 295 -6.94 -18.28 13.38
N GLY A 296 -7.94 -17.87 14.16
CA GLY A 296 -9.35 -17.97 13.79
C GLY A 296 -9.68 -17.19 12.52
N LEU A 297 -9.18 -15.95 12.40
CA LEU A 297 -9.38 -15.10 11.22
C LEU A 297 -8.78 -15.72 9.94
N PHE A 298 -7.52 -16.14 9.98
CA PHE A 298 -6.85 -16.71 8.80
C PHE A 298 -7.39 -18.09 8.41
N ARG A 299 -7.74 -18.93 9.39
CA ARG A 299 -8.41 -20.23 9.09
C ARG A 299 -9.77 -20.00 8.45
N GLY A 300 -10.58 -19.07 8.98
CA GLY A 300 -11.87 -18.69 8.40
C GLY A 300 -11.75 -18.14 6.97
N ALA A 301 -10.63 -17.48 6.65
CA ALA A 301 -10.30 -17.00 5.31
C ALA A 301 -9.70 -18.09 4.39
N GLY A 302 -9.56 -19.34 4.84
CA GLY A 302 -9.07 -20.47 4.04
C GLY A 302 -7.54 -20.60 3.96
N TRP A 303 -6.79 -19.92 4.82
CA TRP A 303 -5.33 -20.01 4.87
C TRP A 303 -4.83 -21.26 5.60
N ASN A 304 -3.61 -21.67 5.27
CA ASN A 304 -2.82 -22.57 6.08
C ASN A 304 -2.18 -21.77 7.22
N VAL A 305 -2.48 -22.13 8.49
CA VAL A 305 -1.97 -21.41 9.67
C VAL A 305 -0.97 -22.27 10.41
N ILE A 306 0.24 -21.72 10.64
CA ILE A 306 1.31 -22.37 11.36
C ILE A 306 1.68 -21.54 12.60
N LYS A 307 1.43 -22.05 13.78
CA LYS A 307 1.82 -21.43 15.05
C LYS A 307 3.22 -21.86 15.46
N VAL A 308 4.06 -20.90 15.85
CA VAL A 308 5.43 -21.11 16.38
C VAL A 308 5.54 -20.38 17.72
N ILE A 309 5.06 -21.04 18.78
CA ILE A 309 4.82 -20.41 20.10
C ILE A 309 5.95 -20.71 21.07
N TRP A 310 6.34 -21.99 21.19
CA TRP A 310 7.28 -22.50 22.17
C TRP A 310 8.57 -23.00 21.54
N GLY A 311 9.71 -22.65 22.15
CA GLY A 311 11.03 -23.17 21.74
C GLY A 311 11.25 -24.60 22.18
N ASP A 312 12.36 -25.21 21.80
CA ASP A 312 12.76 -26.58 22.13
C ASP A 312 12.90 -26.83 23.65
N ASP A 313 13.12 -25.79 24.45
CA ASP A 313 13.17 -25.87 25.93
C ASP A 313 11.84 -26.39 26.54
N TRP A 314 10.71 -26.25 25.82
CA TRP A 314 9.39 -26.69 26.24
C TRP A 314 9.02 -28.11 25.77
N ASP A 315 9.72 -28.65 24.77
CA ASP A 315 9.41 -29.97 24.20
C ASP A 315 9.47 -31.09 25.27
N PRO A 316 10.47 -31.18 26.15
CA PRO A 316 10.50 -32.21 27.17
C PRO A 316 9.39 -32.10 28.23
N LEU A 317 8.82 -30.91 28.42
CA LEU A 317 7.67 -30.73 29.33
C LEU A 317 6.37 -31.15 28.66
N LEU A 318 6.19 -30.80 27.39
CA LEU A 318 5.03 -31.19 26.58
C LEU A 318 5.01 -32.70 26.34
N GLU A 319 6.15 -33.37 26.15
CA GLU A 319 6.26 -34.81 26.01
C GLU A 319 5.91 -35.58 27.30
N LYS A 320 5.99 -34.92 28.46
CA LYS A 320 5.65 -35.48 29.78
C LYS A 320 4.28 -35.10 30.30
N ASP A 321 3.55 -34.32 29.52
CA ASP A 321 2.21 -33.83 29.91
C ASP A 321 1.12 -34.85 29.57
N ASP A 322 1.18 -36.02 30.15
CA ASP A 322 0.22 -37.10 29.93
C ASP A 322 -1.22 -36.70 30.31
N SER A 323 -1.35 -35.72 31.20
CA SER A 323 -2.63 -35.20 31.68
C SER A 323 -3.24 -34.09 30.82
N GLY A 324 -2.47 -33.51 29.89
CA GLY A 324 -2.86 -32.31 29.10
C GLY A 324 -2.99 -31.02 29.93
N LEU A 325 -2.61 -31.04 31.23
CA LEU A 325 -2.74 -29.88 32.11
C LEU A 325 -1.79 -28.73 31.74
N LEU A 326 -0.62 -29.04 31.20
CA LEU A 326 0.30 -28.00 30.70
C LEU A 326 -0.28 -27.27 29.50
N VAL A 327 -0.81 -28.03 28.53
CA VAL A 327 -1.49 -27.48 27.35
C VAL A 327 -2.70 -26.64 27.76
N LYS A 328 -3.52 -27.16 28.71
CA LYS A 328 -4.64 -26.41 29.28
C LYS A 328 -4.16 -25.09 29.91
N ARG A 329 -3.12 -25.14 30.75
CA ARG A 329 -2.55 -23.94 31.41
C ARG A 329 -2.04 -22.91 30.40
N MET A 330 -1.38 -23.36 29.33
CA MET A 330 -0.95 -22.50 28.21
C MET A 330 -2.12 -21.80 27.55
N GLY A 331 -3.27 -22.47 27.45
CA GLY A 331 -4.51 -21.91 26.91
C GLY A 331 -5.22 -20.93 27.84
N GLU A 332 -5.11 -21.06 29.14
CA GLU A 332 -5.77 -20.18 30.13
C GLU A 332 -5.11 -18.80 30.26
N VAL A 333 -3.80 -18.71 30.00
CA VAL A 333 -3.00 -17.48 30.22
C VAL A 333 -3.26 -16.47 29.11
N VAL A 334 -3.63 -15.25 29.47
CA VAL A 334 -3.80 -14.13 28.55
C VAL A 334 -2.47 -13.43 28.21
N ASP A 335 -2.43 -12.68 27.13
CA ASP A 335 -1.20 -12.06 26.63
C ASP A 335 -0.55 -11.09 27.62
N GLY A 336 -1.34 -10.28 28.34
CA GLY A 336 -0.82 -9.40 29.39
C GLY A 336 -0.07 -10.14 30.49
N GLN A 337 -0.55 -11.33 30.88
CA GLN A 337 0.12 -12.17 31.86
C GLN A 337 1.39 -12.83 31.26
N TYR A 338 1.37 -13.24 29.97
CA TYR A 338 2.57 -13.73 29.29
C TYR A 338 3.67 -12.67 29.19
N GLN A 339 3.30 -11.40 28.99
CA GLN A 339 4.25 -10.29 29.04
C GLN A 339 4.86 -10.15 30.43
N LYS A 340 4.05 -10.24 31.49
CA LYS A 340 4.54 -10.18 32.86
C LYS A 340 5.52 -11.32 33.17
N TYR A 341 5.23 -12.56 32.76
CA TYR A 341 6.15 -13.69 32.91
C TYR A 341 7.49 -13.48 32.20
N THR A 342 7.55 -12.67 31.15
CA THR A 342 8.80 -12.39 30.42
C THR A 342 9.75 -11.50 31.20
N VAL A 343 9.23 -10.58 32.04
CA VAL A 343 10.04 -9.58 32.77
C VAL A 343 10.25 -9.93 34.25
N MET A 344 9.56 -10.95 34.74
CA MET A 344 9.64 -11.39 36.12
C MET A 344 10.66 -12.53 36.29
N PRO A 345 11.27 -12.71 37.50
CA PRO A 345 12.19 -13.80 37.77
C PRO A 345 11.50 -15.17 37.64
N GLY A 346 12.28 -16.21 37.43
CA GLY A 346 11.76 -17.57 37.25
C GLY A 346 10.99 -18.13 38.46
N SER A 347 11.28 -17.64 39.67
CA SER A 347 10.49 -17.95 40.88
C SER A 347 9.02 -17.50 40.71
N TYR A 348 8.81 -16.32 40.14
CA TYR A 348 7.45 -15.83 39.83
C TYR A 348 6.73 -16.73 38.79
N VAL A 349 7.47 -17.16 37.74
CA VAL A 349 6.91 -18.10 36.74
C VAL A 349 6.60 -19.46 37.39
N ARG A 350 7.47 -19.97 38.27
CA ARG A 350 7.20 -21.20 39.02
C ARG A 350 5.92 -21.10 39.84
N GLU A 351 5.76 -20.02 40.61
CA GLU A 351 4.63 -19.82 41.51
C GLU A 351 3.33 -19.57 40.74
N HIS A 352 3.33 -18.65 39.78
CA HIS A 352 2.08 -18.15 39.19
C HIS A 352 1.69 -18.85 37.88
N PHE A 353 2.63 -19.46 37.14
CA PHE A 353 2.32 -20.26 35.95
C PHE A 353 2.17 -21.74 36.29
N PHE A 354 3.24 -22.36 36.78
CA PHE A 354 3.23 -23.79 37.11
C PHE A 354 2.49 -24.08 38.43
N GLY A 355 2.53 -23.20 39.42
CA GLY A 355 1.88 -23.32 40.70
C GLY A 355 0.33 -23.29 40.67
N LYS A 356 -0.26 -22.95 39.49
CA LYS A 356 -1.73 -23.06 39.33
C LYS A 356 -2.24 -24.49 39.54
N TYR A 357 -1.42 -25.49 39.16
CA TYR A 357 -1.75 -26.92 39.33
C TYR A 357 -0.57 -27.65 40.00
N PRO A 358 -0.81 -28.43 41.11
CA PRO A 358 0.26 -29.11 41.79
C PRO A 358 1.08 -30.08 40.88
N GLU A 359 0.44 -30.69 39.89
CA GLU A 359 1.01 -31.61 38.94
C GLU A 359 2.06 -30.88 38.07
N LEU A 360 1.82 -29.63 37.71
CA LEU A 360 2.76 -28.81 36.92
C LEU A 360 4.00 -28.40 37.74
N LEU A 361 3.85 -28.21 39.06
CA LEU A 361 5.03 -27.99 39.94
C LEU A 361 5.96 -29.23 39.98
N LYS A 362 5.36 -30.45 40.00
CA LYS A 362 6.15 -31.69 39.87
C LYS A 362 6.90 -31.77 38.55
N LEU A 363 6.26 -31.36 37.46
CA LEU A 363 6.86 -31.42 36.13
C LEU A 363 8.16 -30.60 36.05
N VAL A 364 8.25 -29.50 36.84
CA VAL A 364 9.40 -28.58 36.85
C VAL A 364 10.23 -28.63 38.13
N GLU A 365 10.08 -29.65 39.00
CA GLU A 365 10.80 -29.74 40.29
C GLU A 365 12.32 -29.67 40.12
N ASN A 366 12.85 -30.25 39.02
CA ASN A 366 14.26 -30.31 38.69
C ASN A 366 14.76 -29.12 37.83
N TYR A 367 13.90 -28.10 37.58
CA TYR A 367 14.28 -26.90 36.84
C TYR A 367 14.66 -25.79 37.81
N SER A 368 15.82 -25.17 37.64
CA SER A 368 16.16 -23.96 38.40
C SER A 368 15.28 -22.77 37.94
N ASP A 369 15.11 -21.79 38.79
CA ASP A 369 14.39 -20.57 38.44
C ASP A 369 15.04 -19.83 37.29
N GLU A 370 16.38 -19.84 37.21
CA GLU A 370 17.12 -19.28 36.11
C GLU A 370 16.76 -19.99 34.76
N LYS A 371 16.61 -21.31 34.77
CA LYS A 371 16.22 -22.08 33.60
C LYS A 371 14.82 -21.74 33.19
N LEU A 372 13.85 -21.63 34.13
CA LEU A 372 12.47 -21.25 33.84
C LEU A 372 12.37 -19.84 33.22
N ALA A 373 13.17 -18.87 33.72
CA ALA A 373 13.20 -17.52 33.17
C ALA A 373 13.76 -17.48 31.74
N LYS A 374 14.65 -18.39 31.36
CA LYS A 374 15.36 -18.44 30.07
C LYS A 374 14.68 -19.30 29.00
N MET A 375 13.56 -19.97 29.32
CA MET A 375 12.82 -20.80 28.35
C MET A 375 12.32 -19.95 27.15
N ARG A 376 12.77 -20.33 25.97
CA ARG A 376 12.59 -19.54 24.75
C ARG A 376 11.16 -19.58 24.19
N ARG A 377 10.75 -18.52 23.54
CA ARG A 377 9.61 -18.49 22.64
C ARG A 377 9.98 -19.05 21.26
N GLY A 378 9.02 -19.65 20.56
CA GLY A 378 9.26 -20.35 19.31
C GLY A 378 9.88 -19.51 18.21
N GLY A 379 9.49 -18.23 18.09
CA GLY A 379 10.07 -17.30 17.12
C GLY A 379 11.54 -16.94 17.34
N HIS A 380 12.13 -17.33 18.49
CA HIS A 380 13.57 -17.21 18.78
C HIS A 380 14.35 -18.52 18.55
N ASP A 381 13.63 -19.60 18.23
CA ASP A 381 14.21 -20.91 17.98
C ASP A 381 14.38 -21.18 16.49
N PRO A 382 15.62 -21.30 15.97
CA PRO A 382 15.83 -21.45 14.52
C PRO A 382 15.32 -22.78 13.97
N GLU A 383 15.24 -23.86 14.77
CA GLU A 383 14.72 -25.16 14.30
C GLU A 383 13.21 -25.11 14.15
N LYS A 384 12.51 -24.48 15.11
CA LYS A 384 11.06 -24.26 15.03
C LYS A 384 10.68 -23.36 13.84
N VAL A 385 11.44 -22.27 13.64
CA VAL A 385 11.22 -21.34 12.52
C VAL A 385 11.52 -22.03 11.17
N TYR A 386 12.60 -22.81 11.08
CA TYR A 386 12.95 -23.56 9.88
C TYR A 386 11.84 -24.56 9.50
N ALA A 387 11.33 -25.32 10.48
CA ALA A 387 10.24 -26.27 10.26
C ALA A 387 8.99 -25.58 9.73
N ALA A 388 8.62 -24.41 10.29
CA ALA A 388 7.49 -23.63 9.85
C ALA A 388 7.68 -23.08 8.43
N TYR A 389 8.85 -22.53 8.11
CA TYR A 389 9.14 -21.98 6.77
C TYR A 389 9.15 -23.08 5.71
N LYS A 390 9.73 -24.25 6.03
CA LYS A 390 9.71 -25.40 5.13
C LYS A 390 8.29 -25.84 4.83
N ALA A 391 7.47 -26.00 5.85
CA ALA A 391 6.05 -26.35 5.68
C ALA A 391 5.28 -25.30 4.86
N ALA A 392 5.59 -24.01 5.05
CA ALA A 392 4.97 -22.92 4.30
C ALA A 392 5.33 -22.93 2.80
N VAL A 393 6.60 -23.11 2.46
CA VAL A 393 7.02 -23.14 1.05
C VAL A 393 6.55 -24.41 0.31
N GLU A 394 6.32 -25.50 1.03
CA GLU A 394 5.82 -26.76 0.49
C GLU A 394 4.28 -26.82 0.44
N CYS A 395 3.59 -25.92 1.12
CA CYS A 395 2.12 -25.87 1.11
C CYS A 395 1.60 -25.61 -0.31
N LYS A 396 0.56 -26.37 -0.69
CA LYS A 396 -0.09 -26.30 -2.00
C LYS A 396 -1.56 -25.89 -1.87
N GLY A 397 -2.03 -25.12 -2.84
CA GLY A 397 -3.43 -24.72 -2.98
C GLY A 397 -3.94 -23.77 -1.90
N LYS A 398 -3.07 -23.19 -1.05
CA LYS A 398 -3.44 -22.23 0.00
C LYS A 398 -2.30 -21.25 0.28
N PRO A 399 -2.59 -19.98 0.55
CA PRO A 399 -1.62 -19.08 1.17
C PRO A 399 -1.33 -19.53 2.59
N THR A 400 -0.15 -19.20 3.11
CA THR A 400 0.27 -19.59 4.47
C THR A 400 0.53 -18.37 5.35
N VAL A 401 0.05 -18.42 6.60
CA VAL A 401 0.44 -17.49 7.66
C VAL A 401 1.19 -18.22 8.77
N ILE A 402 2.31 -17.65 9.20
CA ILE A 402 3.12 -18.12 10.32
C ILE A 402 2.96 -17.13 11.48
N LEU A 403 2.38 -17.58 12.59
CA LEU A 403 2.19 -16.81 13.81
C LEU A 403 3.35 -17.12 14.76
N ALA A 404 4.39 -16.26 14.74
CA ALA A 404 5.64 -16.51 15.45
C ALA A 404 5.69 -15.72 16.76
N LYS A 405 5.55 -16.39 17.92
CA LYS A 405 5.64 -15.74 19.22
C LYS A 405 7.08 -15.37 19.53
N THR A 406 7.30 -14.09 19.82
CA THR A 406 8.60 -13.52 20.15
C THR A 406 8.53 -12.67 21.42
N ILE A 407 9.63 -12.01 21.75
CA ILE A 407 9.72 -11.03 22.84
C ILE A 407 10.19 -9.71 22.23
N LYS A 408 9.44 -8.62 22.44
CA LYS A 408 9.83 -7.29 21.97
C LYS A 408 11.15 -6.86 22.62
N GLY A 409 12.10 -6.39 21.81
CA GLY A 409 13.41 -6.00 22.33
C GLY A 409 14.28 -7.15 22.85
N TYR A 410 14.05 -8.40 22.38
CA TYR A 410 14.79 -9.58 22.83
C TYR A 410 16.31 -9.38 22.77
N GLY A 411 16.95 -9.49 23.91
CA GLY A 411 18.39 -9.34 24.06
C GLY A 411 18.88 -7.91 24.37
N LEU A 412 17.98 -6.92 24.47
CA LEU A 412 18.35 -5.53 24.81
C LEU A 412 18.57 -5.28 26.31
N GLY A 413 18.57 -6.32 27.15
CA GLY A 413 18.77 -6.21 28.58
C GLY A 413 17.50 -5.87 29.36
N GLU A 414 17.62 -5.71 30.69
CA GLU A 414 16.49 -5.56 31.61
C GLU A 414 15.65 -4.30 31.33
N ALA A 415 16.24 -3.23 30.85
CA ALA A 415 15.53 -2.00 30.55
C ALA A 415 14.72 -2.05 29.25
N GLY A 416 15.07 -2.93 28.31
CA GLY A 416 14.47 -2.97 26.97
C GLY A 416 13.68 -4.23 26.65
N GLU A 417 14.01 -5.38 27.24
CA GLU A 417 13.44 -6.67 26.88
C GLU A 417 12.05 -6.86 27.51
N GLY A 418 11.01 -7.00 26.67
CA GLY A 418 9.64 -7.27 27.10
C GLY A 418 8.89 -6.13 27.80
N ARG A 419 9.50 -4.98 28.00
CA ARG A 419 8.89 -3.83 28.67
C ARG A 419 8.14 -2.93 27.68
N ASN A 420 7.08 -2.26 28.12
CA ASN A 420 6.32 -1.34 27.27
C ASN A 420 7.15 -0.15 26.76
N VAL A 421 8.15 0.29 27.53
CA VAL A 421 9.08 1.36 27.13
C VAL A 421 10.12 0.93 26.08
N ALA A 422 10.21 -0.36 25.75
CA ALA A 422 11.21 -0.92 24.82
C ALA A 422 11.17 -0.29 23.42
N HIS A 423 10.00 0.19 22.97
CA HIS A 423 9.85 0.84 21.66
C HIS A 423 10.63 2.16 21.57
N ASN A 424 10.66 2.93 22.66
CA ASN A 424 11.31 4.24 22.73
C ASN A 424 12.79 4.17 23.16
N ASN A 425 13.32 2.98 23.45
CA ASN A 425 14.70 2.82 23.87
C ASN A 425 15.65 2.98 22.66
N LYS A 426 16.20 4.20 22.50
CA LYS A 426 17.09 4.61 21.41
C LYS A 426 18.51 4.90 21.86
N LYS A 427 18.72 4.99 23.17
CA LYS A 427 20.01 5.25 23.81
C LYS A 427 20.25 4.14 24.83
N MET A 428 21.32 3.37 24.65
CA MET A 428 21.80 2.41 25.62
C MET A 428 22.97 3.02 26.39
N ASN A 429 22.99 2.81 27.69
CA ASN A 429 24.14 3.19 28.51
C ASN A 429 25.30 2.20 28.34
N GLU A 430 26.48 2.54 28.89
CA GLU A 430 27.68 1.72 28.73
C GLU A 430 27.50 0.31 29.32
N GLN A 431 26.85 0.19 30.48
CA GLN A 431 26.59 -1.09 31.12
C GLN A 431 25.66 -1.99 30.24
N GLU A 432 24.60 -1.43 29.68
CA GLU A 432 23.72 -2.16 28.77
C GLU A 432 24.44 -2.62 27.49
N LEU A 433 25.36 -1.81 26.97
CA LEU A 433 26.20 -2.18 25.83
C LEU A 433 27.20 -3.33 26.21
N LEU A 434 27.77 -3.30 27.38
CA LEU A 434 28.62 -4.37 27.90
C LEU A 434 27.84 -5.69 28.05
N GLU A 435 26.65 -5.64 28.61
CA GLU A 435 25.78 -6.79 28.79
C GLU A 435 25.39 -7.39 27.44
N PHE A 436 24.98 -6.54 26.48
CA PHE A 436 24.62 -6.95 25.11
C PHE A 436 25.81 -7.63 24.43
N ARG A 437 26.97 -6.97 24.40
CA ARG A 437 28.24 -7.52 23.85
C ARG A 437 28.55 -8.88 24.42
N THR A 438 28.47 -9.02 25.75
CA THR A 438 28.80 -10.25 26.48
C THR A 438 27.80 -11.37 26.20
N ARG A 439 26.49 -11.04 26.24
CA ARG A 439 25.40 -11.99 25.94
C ARG A 439 25.54 -12.61 24.54
N PHE A 440 25.93 -11.81 23.56
CA PHE A 440 26.05 -12.24 22.18
C PHE A 440 27.46 -12.64 21.75
N GLY A 441 28.45 -12.53 22.62
CA GLY A 441 29.81 -12.95 22.36
C GLY A 441 30.51 -12.16 21.26
N ILE A 442 30.28 -10.82 21.21
CA ILE A 442 30.89 -9.96 20.21
C ILE A 442 32.33 -9.64 20.61
N PRO A 443 33.34 -9.84 19.72
CA PRO A 443 34.75 -9.69 20.03
C PRO A 443 35.22 -8.22 20.02
N ILE A 444 34.61 -7.40 20.89
CA ILE A 444 34.93 -5.99 21.11
C ILE A 444 35.41 -5.84 22.55
N SER A 445 36.50 -5.11 22.76
CA SER A 445 37.09 -4.87 24.09
C SER A 445 36.19 -3.99 24.97
N ASP A 446 36.32 -4.13 26.30
CA ASP A 446 35.57 -3.28 27.26
C ASP A 446 35.86 -1.79 27.05
N ALA A 447 37.10 -1.45 26.66
CA ALA A 447 37.50 -0.05 26.42
C ALA A 447 36.83 0.58 25.18
N GLU A 448 36.40 -0.25 24.23
CA GLU A 448 35.80 0.21 22.95
C GLU A 448 34.30 0.13 22.95
N VAL A 449 33.71 -0.74 23.78
CA VAL A 449 32.25 -1.01 23.74
C VAL A 449 31.39 0.22 23.91
N ALA A 450 31.81 1.19 24.72
CA ALA A 450 31.10 2.46 24.93
C ALA A 450 30.95 3.30 23.65
N LYS A 451 31.82 3.08 22.64
CA LYS A 451 31.73 3.76 21.32
C LYS A 451 30.76 3.06 20.36
N ALA A 452 30.28 1.85 20.72
CA ALA A 452 29.48 0.97 19.88
C ALA A 452 30.06 0.85 18.44
N PRO A 453 31.35 0.39 18.29
CA PRO A 453 31.96 0.29 16.97
C PRO A 453 31.22 -0.78 16.12
N PHE A 454 31.19 -0.59 14.81
CA PHE A 454 30.73 -1.66 13.92
C PHE A 454 31.74 -2.79 13.92
N TYR A 455 31.25 -4.00 13.74
CA TYR A 455 32.10 -5.18 13.69
C TYR A 455 31.79 -6.04 12.45
N LYS A 456 32.83 -6.33 11.69
CA LYS A 456 32.80 -7.28 10.57
C LYS A 456 33.93 -8.27 10.75
N PRO A 457 33.66 -9.59 10.77
CA PRO A 457 34.74 -10.59 10.83
C PRO A 457 35.68 -10.50 9.61
N PRO A 458 36.92 -10.97 9.73
CA PRO A 458 37.82 -11.10 8.58
C PRO A 458 37.17 -11.86 7.42
N GLU A 459 37.44 -11.43 6.17
CA GLU A 459 36.80 -11.99 4.97
C GLU A 459 37.04 -13.50 4.77
N ASP A 460 38.13 -14.04 5.31
CA ASP A 460 38.48 -15.45 5.31
C ASP A 460 37.99 -16.23 6.54
N SER A 461 37.25 -15.58 7.46
CA SER A 461 36.66 -16.26 8.62
C SER A 461 35.62 -17.31 8.21
N LEU A 462 35.29 -18.23 9.11
CA LEU A 462 34.31 -19.28 8.87
C LEU A 462 32.92 -18.67 8.69
N GLU A 463 32.61 -17.65 9.48
CA GLU A 463 31.34 -16.89 9.42
C GLU A 463 31.13 -16.27 8.06
N MET A 464 32.14 -15.56 7.53
CA MET A 464 32.02 -14.84 6.26
C MET A 464 32.01 -15.80 5.06
N ARG A 465 32.76 -16.89 5.11
CA ARG A 465 32.66 -17.94 4.07
C ARG A 465 31.28 -18.58 4.06
N TYR A 466 30.78 -18.98 5.24
CA TYR A 466 29.46 -19.60 5.36
C TYR A 466 28.36 -18.66 4.84
N LEU A 467 28.36 -17.39 5.24
CA LEU A 467 27.41 -16.38 4.82
C LEU A 467 27.37 -16.26 3.29
N ARG A 468 28.53 -16.15 2.62
CA ARG A 468 28.63 -16.05 1.16
C ARG A 468 28.15 -17.32 0.45
N GLU A 469 28.55 -18.49 0.95
CA GLU A 469 28.11 -19.78 0.40
C GLU A 469 26.60 -19.94 0.44
N ARG A 470 25.96 -19.58 1.57
CA ARG A 470 24.51 -19.63 1.71
C ARG A 470 23.82 -18.69 0.75
N ARG A 471 24.28 -17.44 0.64
CA ARG A 471 23.68 -16.46 -0.29
C ARG A 471 23.90 -16.84 -1.76
N ALA A 472 25.07 -17.33 -2.12
CA ALA A 472 25.33 -17.84 -3.47
C ALA A 472 24.42 -19.02 -3.83
N ALA A 473 24.26 -19.98 -2.90
CA ALA A 473 23.37 -21.13 -3.11
C ALA A 473 21.90 -20.77 -3.27
N LEU A 474 21.48 -19.60 -2.75
CA LEU A 474 20.12 -19.07 -2.86
C LEU A 474 19.96 -18.01 -3.98
N GLY A 475 20.93 -17.86 -4.88
CA GLY A 475 20.82 -16.98 -6.06
C GLY A 475 21.20 -15.51 -5.83
N GLY A 476 21.94 -15.19 -4.78
CA GLY A 476 22.52 -13.87 -4.57
C GLY A 476 21.86 -13.04 -3.47
N PRO A 477 22.15 -11.73 -3.41
CA PRO A 477 21.73 -10.86 -2.31
C PRO A 477 20.23 -10.57 -2.29
N VAL A 478 19.72 -10.29 -1.07
CA VAL A 478 18.34 -9.87 -0.79
C VAL A 478 18.37 -8.84 0.35
N PRO A 479 17.64 -7.69 0.29
CA PRO A 479 16.87 -7.20 -0.85
C PRO A 479 17.77 -6.77 -2.01
N SER A 480 17.22 -6.71 -3.21
CA SER A 480 17.92 -6.24 -4.41
C SER A 480 16.89 -5.88 -5.47
N ARG A 481 17.05 -4.71 -6.11
CA ARG A 481 16.13 -4.22 -7.13
C ARG A 481 16.90 -3.83 -8.39
N PRO A 482 16.49 -4.31 -9.59
CA PRO A 482 17.08 -3.82 -10.85
C PRO A 482 16.71 -2.37 -11.09
N THR A 483 17.68 -1.59 -11.52
CA THR A 483 17.49 -0.17 -11.92
C THR A 483 17.29 0.02 -13.40
N THR A 484 17.63 -0.97 -14.22
CA THR A 484 17.44 -0.92 -15.68
C THR A 484 15.95 -1.04 -15.99
N ILE A 485 15.42 -0.04 -16.71
CA ILE A 485 14.02 -0.02 -17.16
C ILE A 485 14.02 -0.54 -18.61
N PRO A 486 13.29 -1.64 -18.91
CA PRO A 486 13.10 -2.08 -20.29
C PRO A 486 12.42 -0.99 -21.11
N THR A 487 12.85 -0.77 -22.33
CA THR A 487 12.18 0.12 -23.28
C THR A 487 11.10 -0.63 -24.05
N MET A 488 10.03 0.10 -24.42
CA MET A 488 8.92 -0.43 -25.21
C MET A 488 8.57 0.58 -26.30
N GLU A 489 8.46 0.14 -27.52
CA GLU A 489 7.95 0.96 -28.62
C GLU A 489 6.47 1.26 -28.39
N THR A 490 6.11 2.54 -28.35
CA THR A 490 4.73 2.99 -28.17
C THR A 490 4.15 3.48 -29.52
N PRO A 491 2.83 3.33 -29.73
CA PRO A 491 2.22 3.76 -30.99
C PRO A 491 2.30 5.28 -31.16
N PRO A 492 2.67 5.77 -32.35
CA PRO A 492 2.80 7.21 -32.58
C PRO A 492 1.43 7.90 -32.71
N LEU A 493 1.37 9.19 -32.41
CA LEU A 493 0.16 10.04 -32.51
C LEU A 493 -0.53 9.93 -33.87
N SER A 494 0.25 9.75 -34.95
CA SER A 494 -0.27 9.66 -36.32
C SER A 494 -1.22 8.49 -36.57
N GLU A 495 -1.18 7.45 -35.74
CA GLU A 495 -2.10 6.29 -35.84
C GLU A 495 -3.44 6.54 -35.17
N PHE A 496 -3.59 7.66 -34.46
CA PHE A 496 -4.79 8.02 -33.69
C PHE A 496 -5.55 9.23 -34.30
N LYS A 497 -5.41 9.48 -35.58
CA LYS A 497 -6.03 10.61 -36.27
C LYS A 497 -7.54 10.72 -36.07
N ASP A 498 -8.22 9.57 -35.95
CA ASP A 498 -9.65 9.52 -35.69
C ASP A 498 -10.09 10.24 -34.39
N PHE A 499 -9.17 10.38 -33.43
CA PHE A 499 -9.39 11.09 -32.17
C PHE A 499 -9.17 12.61 -32.27
N TYR A 500 -8.63 13.09 -33.40
CA TYR A 500 -8.27 14.51 -33.61
C TYR A 500 -9.23 15.26 -34.55
N VAL A 501 -10.07 14.53 -35.28
CA VAL A 501 -10.98 15.13 -36.27
C VAL A 501 -12.32 15.64 -35.69
N GLY A 502 -12.50 15.46 -34.36
CA GLY A 502 -13.76 15.78 -33.68
C GLY A 502 -14.85 14.71 -33.85
N THR A 503 -16.04 14.94 -33.28
CA THR A 503 -17.14 13.98 -33.28
C THR A 503 -18.27 14.36 -34.22
N GLY A 504 -18.16 15.48 -34.94
CA GLY A 504 -19.27 16.06 -35.72
C GLY A 504 -20.46 16.34 -34.81
N ASP A 505 -21.66 15.89 -35.23
CA ASP A 505 -22.90 16.07 -34.46
C ASP A 505 -23.07 15.01 -33.34
N LYS A 506 -22.18 14.03 -33.25
CA LYS A 506 -22.28 12.98 -32.24
C LYS A 506 -21.78 13.47 -30.89
N GLU A 507 -22.67 13.42 -29.90
CA GLU A 507 -22.31 13.71 -28.52
C GLU A 507 -21.65 12.48 -27.83
N VAL A 508 -20.55 12.70 -27.16
CA VAL A 508 -19.75 11.66 -26.47
C VAL A 508 -19.23 12.24 -25.16
N SER A 509 -19.18 11.45 -24.09
CA SER A 509 -18.51 11.84 -22.84
C SER A 509 -16.99 11.60 -22.93
N THR A 510 -16.23 12.30 -22.11
CA THR A 510 -14.78 12.03 -22.02
C THR A 510 -14.49 10.63 -21.47
N THR A 511 -15.37 10.05 -20.65
CA THR A 511 -15.29 8.64 -20.23
C THR A 511 -15.40 7.70 -21.43
N MET A 512 -16.39 7.90 -22.31
CA MET A 512 -16.56 7.08 -23.52
C MET A 512 -15.45 7.30 -24.54
N ALA A 513 -14.90 8.52 -24.61
CA ALA A 513 -13.72 8.81 -25.42
C ALA A 513 -12.49 8.03 -24.92
N PHE A 514 -12.28 7.97 -23.58
CA PHE A 514 -11.25 7.14 -22.97
C PHE A 514 -11.45 5.65 -23.30
N VAL A 515 -12.65 5.11 -23.14
CA VAL A 515 -12.93 3.68 -23.43
C VAL A 515 -12.66 3.36 -24.91
N ALA A 516 -13.03 4.24 -25.82
CA ALA A 516 -12.71 4.08 -27.23
C ALA A 516 -11.19 4.05 -27.50
N LEU A 517 -10.43 4.94 -26.84
CA LEU A 517 -8.98 4.96 -26.88
C LEU A 517 -8.38 3.68 -26.29
N LEU A 518 -8.82 3.26 -25.11
CA LEU A 518 -8.35 2.05 -24.43
C LEU A 518 -8.56 0.80 -25.30
N ARG A 519 -9.74 0.68 -25.93
CA ARG A 519 -10.02 -0.43 -26.89
C ARG A 519 -9.07 -0.41 -28.09
N LYS A 520 -8.73 0.76 -28.61
CA LYS A 520 -7.75 0.87 -29.68
C LYS A 520 -6.33 0.48 -29.23
N LEU A 521 -5.92 0.90 -28.03
CA LEU A 521 -4.64 0.54 -27.43
C LEU A 521 -4.54 -0.98 -27.15
N VAL A 522 -5.57 -1.61 -26.63
CA VAL A 522 -5.62 -3.06 -26.37
C VAL A 522 -5.46 -3.87 -27.66
N ARG A 523 -5.93 -3.36 -28.80
CA ARG A 523 -5.79 -4.01 -30.11
C ARG A 523 -4.46 -3.78 -30.79
N ASP A 524 -3.62 -2.88 -30.27
CA ASP A 524 -2.28 -2.63 -30.84
C ASP A 524 -1.38 -3.85 -30.63
N LYS A 525 -0.78 -4.33 -31.72
CA LYS A 525 0.05 -5.54 -31.72
C LYS A 525 1.33 -5.42 -30.91
N ARG A 526 1.86 -4.19 -30.71
CA ARG A 526 3.09 -3.93 -29.98
C ARG A 526 2.87 -3.96 -28.46
N ILE A 527 1.82 -3.29 -28.01
CA ILE A 527 1.58 -3.01 -26.58
C ILE A 527 0.34 -3.66 -26.01
N GLY A 528 -0.64 -4.07 -26.84
CA GLY A 528 -1.99 -4.45 -26.42
C GLY A 528 -2.02 -5.52 -25.30
N LYS A 529 -1.16 -6.55 -25.40
CA LYS A 529 -1.07 -7.61 -24.38
C LYS A 529 -0.53 -7.13 -23.02
N TYR A 530 0.14 -5.98 -22.98
CA TYR A 530 0.73 -5.40 -21.77
C TYR A 530 -0.17 -4.35 -21.11
N ILE A 531 -1.28 -3.97 -21.73
CA ILE A 531 -2.30 -3.09 -21.15
C ILE A 531 -3.01 -3.82 -20.00
N VAL A 532 -3.15 -3.18 -18.87
CA VAL A 532 -3.83 -3.73 -17.68
C VAL A 532 -4.95 -2.78 -17.24
N PRO A 533 -6.18 -2.97 -17.72
CA PRO A 533 -7.33 -2.25 -17.17
C PRO A 533 -7.61 -2.75 -15.75
N ILE A 534 -7.74 -1.82 -14.80
CA ILE A 534 -8.02 -2.11 -13.38
C ILE A 534 -9.27 -1.35 -12.98
N VAL A 535 -10.26 -2.05 -12.44
CA VAL A 535 -11.58 -1.47 -12.12
C VAL A 535 -12.11 -2.02 -10.79
N PRO A 536 -12.63 -1.17 -9.89
CA PRO A 536 -13.28 -1.62 -8.66
C PRO A 536 -14.80 -1.83 -8.88
N ASP A 537 -15.18 -2.88 -9.62
CA ASP A 537 -16.57 -3.30 -9.88
C ASP A 537 -17.46 -2.29 -10.63
N GLU A 538 -16.88 -1.45 -11.50
CA GLU A 538 -17.61 -0.36 -12.13
C GLU A 538 -17.45 -0.33 -13.67
N SER A 539 -17.03 -1.43 -14.27
CA SER A 539 -16.81 -1.52 -15.71
C SER A 539 -18.03 -1.13 -16.54
N ARG A 540 -19.24 -1.48 -16.09
CA ARG A 540 -20.49 -1.11 -16.80
C ARG A 540 -20.80 0.38 -16.66
N THR A 541 -20.56 0.97 -15.48
CA THR A 541 -20.70 2.42 -15.24
C THR A 541 -19.82 3.23 -16.17
N PHE A 542 -18.61 2.73 -16.44
CA PHE A 542 -17.67 3.40 -17.34
C PHE A 542 -17.82 2.99 -18.81
N GLY A 543 -18.80 2.15 -19.16
CA GLY A 543 -19.05 1.70 -20.54
C GLY A 543 -18.01 0.72 -21.08
N MET A 544 -17.33 -0.02 -20.21
CA MET A 544 -16.29 -0.99 -20.53
C MET A 544 -16.85 -2.40 -20.77
N GLU A 545 -18.14 -2.66 -20.56
CA GLU A 545 -18.75 -3.99 -20.67
C GLU A 545 -18.53 -4.65 -22.04
N GLY A 546 -18.39 -3.85 -23.10
CA GLY A 546 -18.05 -4.37 -24.43
C GLY A 546 -16.67 -5.03 -24.51
N MET A 547 -15.79 -4.77 -23.56
CA MET A 547 -14.46 -5.36 -23.48
C MET A 547 -14.47 -6.75 -22.82
N PHE A 548 -15.49 -7.13 -22.06
CA PHE A 548 -15.58 -8.44 -21.40
C PHE A 548 -15.45 -9.60 -22.38
N ASN A 549 -16.08 -9.51 -23.55
CA ASN A 549 -15.96 -10.53 -24.58
C ASN A 549 -14.65 -10.45 -25.36
N GLU A 550 -14.05 -9.26 -25.47
CA GLU A 550 -12.86 -9.02 -26.28
C GLU A 550 -11.58 -9.48 -25.57
N ILE A 551 -11.43 -9.13 -24.28
CA ILE A 551 -10.20 -9.37 -23.52
C ILE A 551 -10.42 -10.12 -22.20
N GLY A 552 -11.66 -10.36 -21.78
CA GLY A 552 -12.03 -11.11 -20.58
C GLY A 552 -11.66 -10.42 -19.24
N ILE A 553 -12.33 -10.85 -18.19
CA ILE A 553 -12.01 -10.52 -16.80
C ILE A 553 -11.08 -11.62 -16.28
N TYR A 554 -10.00 -11.24 -15.62
CA TYR A 554 -9.04 -12.20 -15.07
C TYR A 554 -9.61 -12.92 -13.86
N SER A 555 -9.54 -14.25 -13.89
CA SER A 555 -9.79 -15.11 -12.75
C SER A 555 -8.82 -16.29 -12.78
N HIS A 556 -7.95 -16.42 -11.77
CA HIS A 556 -6.95 -17.50 -11.69
C HIS A 556 -7.61 -18.90 -11.71
N VAL A 557 -8.82 -19.02 -11.18
CA VAL A 557 -9.58 -20.27 -11.14
C VAL A 557 -10.53 -20.46 -12.35
N GLY A 558 -10.59 -19.49 -13.27
CA GLY A 558 -11.51 -19.47 -14.40
C GLY A 558 -12.96 -19.21 -13.99
N GLN A 559 -13.90 -19.43 -14.91
CA GLN A 559 -15.34 -19.25 -14.69
C GLN A 559 -16.01 -20.60 -14.44
N LEU A 560 -16.39 -20.87 -13.20
CA LEU A 560 -16.95 -22.15 -12.76
C LEU A 560 -18.50 -22.20 -12.82
N TYR A 561 -19.13 -21.20 -13.42
CA TYR A 561 -20.58 -21.02 -13.51
C TYR A 561 -20.98 -20.45 -14.88
N GLU A 562 -22.26 -20.59 -15.25
CA GLU A 562 -22.85 -19.90 -16.37
C GLU A 562 -23.41 -18.53 -15.92
N PRO A 563 -22.98 -17.41 -16.49
CA PRO A 563 -23.49 -16.10 -16.09
C PRO A 563 -24.98 -15.96 -16.40
N VAL A 564 -25.73 -15.26 -15.53
CA VAL A 564 -27.18 -15.00 -15.74
C VAL A 564 -27.47 -14.21 -17.01
N ASP A 565 -26.50 -13.44 -17.50
CA ASP A 565 -26.55 -12.66 -18.73
C ASP A 565 -25.90 -13.38 -19.95
N SER A 566 -25.75 -14.69 -19.89
CA SER A 566 -25.12 -15.50 -20.95
C SER A 566 -25.72 -15.32 -22.35
N THR A 567 -26.98 -14.86 -22.42
CA THR A 567 -27.72 -14.66 -23.69
C THR A 567 -27.53 -13.27 -24.30
N ILE A 568 -26.94 -12.31 -23.59
CA ILE A 568 -26.71 -10.96 -24.10
C ILE A 568 -25.30 -10.79 -24.68
N LEU A 569 -25.15 -9.80 -25.59
CA LEU A 569 -23.87 -9.55 -26.28
C LEU A 569 -22.73 -9.15 -25.31
N ALA A 570 -23.02 -8.37 -24.27
CA ALA A 570 -22.04 -7.89 -23.30
C ALA A 570 -22.13 -8.69 -22.00
N LYS A 571 -22.05 -10.04 -22.12
CA LYS A 571 -22.09 -10.94 -20.96
C LYS A 571 -20.84 -10.81 -20.09
N TYR A 572 -21.01 -11.02 -18.80
CA TYR A 572 -19.90 -11.12 -17.87
C TYR A 572 -19.06 -12.38 -18.17
N LYS A 573 -17.76 -12.20 -18.41
CA LYS A 573 -16.89 -13.31 -18.83
C LYS A 573 -15.57 -13.28 -18.07
N GLU A 574 -15.39 -14.26 -17.19
CA GLU A 574 -14.12 -14.55 -16.52
C GLU A 574 -13.31 -15.58 -17.32
N ALA A 575 -11.99 -15.42 -17.31
CA ALA A 575 -11.06 -16.34 -17.96
C ALA A 575 -9.70 -16.29 -17.25
N THR A 576 -8.97 -17.42 -17.28
CA THR A 576 -7.62 -17.48 -16.70
C THR A 576 -6.63 -16.58 -17.44
N ASP A 577 -6.82 -16.37 -18.74
CA ASP A 577 -6.06 -15.44 -19.58
C ASP A 577 -6.71 -14.07 -19.71
N GLY A 578 -7.75 -13.77 -18.93
CA GLY A 578 -8.43 -12.50 -18.91
C GLY A 578 -7.48 -11.33 -18.64
N GLN A 579 -7.78 -10.18 -19.22
CA GLN A 579 -6.89 -9.02 -19.18
C GLN A 579 -7.35 -7.96 -18.20
N ILE A 580 -8.66 -7.82 -17.94
CA ILE A 580 -9.22 -6.84 -17.00
C ILE A 580 -9.05 -7.37 -15.57
N LEU A 581 -8.48 -6.57 -14.69
CA LEU A 581 -8.51 -6.79 -13.25
C LEU A 581 -9.76 -6.11 -12.69
N GLU A 582 -10.83 -6.88 -12.56
CA GLU A 582 -12.08 -6.50 -11.90
C GLU A 582 -11.96 -6.89 -10.43
N GLU A 583 -11.60 -5.93 -9.58
CA GLU A 583 -11.11 -6.23 -8.21
C GLU A 583 -12.24 -6.37 -7.17
N GLY A 584 -13.48 -6.02 -7.55
CA GLY A 584 -14.59 -5.82 -6.65
C GLY A 584 -14.56 -4.42 -6.01
N ILE A 585 -15.52 -4.11 -5.14
CA ILE A 585 -15.65 -2.78 -4.50
C ILE A 585 -14.51 -2.57 -3.50
N THR A 586 -13.31 -2.33 -4.03
CA THR A 586 -12.08 -2.12 -3.26
C THR A 586 -11.07 -1.27 -4.01
N GLU A 587 -11.07 0.03 -3.77
CA GLU A 587 -10.06 0.94 -4.33
C GLU A 587 -8.66 0.65 -3.78
N ALA A 588 -8.56 0.22 -2.51
CA ALA A 588 -7.28 -0.16 -1.91
C ALA A 588 -6.66 -1.40 -2.59
N GLY A 589 -7.49 -2.40 -2.91
CA GLY A 589 -7.07 -3.57 -3.69
C GLY A 589 -6.69 -3.20 -5.12
N SER A 590 -7.52 -2.40 -5.79
CA SER A 590 -7.26 -1.91 -7.14
C SER A 590 -5.96 -1.10 -7.23
N MET A 591 -5.70 -0.23 -6.24
CA MET A 591 -4.45 0.53 -6.17
C MET A 591 -3.24 -0.38 -5.89
N SER A 592 -3.41 -1.45 -5.11
CA SER A 592 -2.36 -2.46 -4.89
C SER A 592 -2.04 -3.24 -6.19
N SER A 593 -3.05 -3.58 -6.99
CA SER A 593 -2.87 -4.14 -8.35
C SER A 593 -2.17 -3.15 -9.28
N PHE A 594 -2.50 -1.85 -9.18
CA PHE A 594 -1.79 -0.79 -9.91
C PHE A 594 -0.31 -0.73 -9.53
N CYS A 595 0.03 -0.82 -8.23
CA CYS A 595 1.40 -0.88 -7.75
C CYS A 595 2.15 -2.07 -8.36
N ALA A 596 1.56 -3.27 -8.32
CA ALA A 596 2.16 -4.47 -8.87
C ALA A 596 2.41 -4.37 -10.39
N ALA A 597 1.43 -3.89 -11.14
CA ALA A 597 1.54 -3.68 -12.59
C ALA A 597 2.52 -2.55 -12.94
N GLY A 598 2.42 -1.42 -12.25
CA GLY A 598 3.25 -0.23 -12.50
C GLY A 598 4.74 -0.42 -12.17
N THR A 599 5.07 -1.41 -11.33
CA THR A 599 6.45 -1.76 -10.96
C THR A 599 6.97 -3.04 -11.62
N ALA A 600 6.18 -3.68 -12.50
CA ALA A 600 6.54 -4.94 -13.15
C ALA A 600 7.85 -4.84 -13.96
N TYR A 601 8.23 -3.66 -14.43
CA TYR A 601 9.51 -3.43 -15.09
C TYR A 601 10.71 -3.75 -14.18
N ALA A 602 10.61 -3.47 -12.87
CA ALA A 602 11.65 -3.74 -11.90
C ALA A 602 11.51 -5.13 -11.25
N SER A 603 10.28 -5.55 -10.96
CA SER A 603 10.01 -6.82 -10.27
C SER A 603 10.03 -8.03 -11.21
N HIS A 604 9.69 -7.87 -12.50
CA HIS A 604 9.57 -8.94 -13.48
C HIS A 604 10.35 -8.71 -14.79
N GLY A 605 10.99 -7.55 -14.96
CA GLY A 605 11.72 -7.20 -16.19
C GLY A 605 10.82 -6.99 -17.40
N VAL A 606 9.52 -6.69 -17.18
CA VAL A 606 8.55 -6.47 -18.25
C VAL A 606 7.73 -5.22 -17.95
N ASN A 607 7.61 -4.32 -18.94
CA ASN A 607 6.70 -3.19 -18.80
C ASN A 607 5.25 -3.65 -18.89
N MET A 608 4.45 -3.35 -17.87
CA MET A 608 3.00 -3.42 -17.94
C MET A 608 2.44 -2.00 -17.88
N ILE A 609 1.31 -1.78 -18.54
CA ILE A 609 0.70 -0.46 -18.71
C ILE A 609 -0.64 -0.43 -17.98
N PRO A 610 -0.67 -0.14 -16.67
CA PRO A 610 -1.91 -0.07 -15.93
C PRO A 610 -2.73 1.18 -16.25
N PHE A 611 -4.03 0.97 -16.42
CA PHE A 611 -5.08 1.98 -16.47
C PHE A 611 -6.06 1.68 -15.36
N PHE A 612 -5.94 2.41 -14.24
CA PHE A 612 -6.85 2.28 -13.09
C PHE A 612 -7.94 3.33 -13.22
N ILE A 613 -9.17 2.90 -13.52
CA ILE A 613 -10.35 3.78 -13.60
C ILE A 613 -11.26 3.53 -12.40
N TYR A 614 -11.70 4.60 -11.75
CA TYR A 614 -12.48 4.58 -10.52
C TYR A 614 -13.26 5.89 -10.35
N TYR A 615 -14.24 5.95 -9.46
CA TYR A 615 -14.86 7.23 -9.08
C TYR A 615 -13.82 8.16 -8.46
N SER A 616 -13.64 9.35 -9.04
CA SER A 616 -12.60 10.31 -8.61
C SER A 616 -12.72 10.69 -7.13
N MET A 617 -13.96 10.72 -6.59
CA MET A 617 -14.23 10.95 -5.18
C MET A 617 -13.51 9.97 -4.25
N PHE A 618 -13.33 8.71 -4.66
CA PHE A 618 -12.75 7.66 -3.83
C PHE A 618 -11.26 7.39 -4.10
N GLY A 619 -10.58 8.31 -4.78
CA GLY A 619 -9.15 8.25 -5.04
C GLY A 619 -8.31 8.80 -3.87
N PHE A 620 -7.80 10.03 -4.02
CA PHE A 620 -6.83 10.62 -3.08
C PHE A 620 -7.31 10.68 -1.63
N GLN A 621 -8.58 10.90 -1.38
CA GLN A 621 -9.11 10.92 -0.01
C GLN A 621 -9.29 9.54 0.63
N ARG A 622 -9.34 8.45 -0.16
CA ARG A 622 -9.53 7.09 0.36
C ARG A 622 -8.28 6.24 0.31
N VAL A 623 -7.48 6.34 -0.76
CA VAL A 623 -6.29 5.52 -1.00
C VAL A 623 -5.02 6.37 -1.19
N GLY A 624 -5.00 7.57 -0.62
CA GLY A 624 -3.86 8.48 -0.71
C GLY A 624 -2.55 7.86 -0.25
N ASP A 625 -2.54 7.12 0.85
CA ASP A 625 -1.37 6.39 1.34
C ASP A 625 -0.86 5.36 0.32
N SER A 626 -1.76 4.62 -0.33
CA SER A 626 -1.38 3.66 -1.39
C SER A 626 -0.84 4.37 -2.63
N ILE A 627 -1.39 5.56 -2.98
CA ILE A 627 -0.86 6.40 -4.07
C ILE A 627 0.53 6.94 -3.69
N TRP A 628 0.73 7.33 -2.41
CA TRP A 628 2.04 7.74 -1.91
C TRP A 628 3.05 6.60 -1.98
N ALA A 629 2.67 5.39 -1.53
CA ALA A 629 3.50 4.20 -1.65
C ALA A 629 3.83 3.85 -3.11
N ALA A 630 2.88 4.02 -4.04
CA ALA A 630 3.12 3.82 -5.47
C ALA A 630 4.22 4.75 -6.02
N GLN A 631 4.25 6.02 -5.58
CA GLN A 631 5.34 6.94 -5.96
C GLN A 631 6.69 6.46 -5.38
N ASP A 632 6.71 6.07 -4.11
CA ASP A 632 7.91 5.53 -3.44
C ASP A 632 8.44 4.29 -4.19
N MET A 633 7.55 3.40 -4.64
CA MET A 633 7.89 2.25 -5.47
C MET A 633 8.38 2.61 -6.89
N ARG A 634 8.27 3.88 -7.30
CA ARG A 634 8.49 4.35 -8.67
C ARG A 634 7.55 3.65 -9.66
N ALA A 635 6.31 3.41 -9.25
CA ALA A 635 5.27 2.89 -10.12
C ALA A 635 4.95 3.89 -11.24
N LYS A 636 4.60 3.37 -12.41
CA LYS A 636 4.23 4.16 -13.58
C LYS A 636 2.94 3.65 -14.19
N GLY A 637 2.13 4.57 -14.73
CA GLY A 637 0.83 4.23 -15.33
C GLY A 637 -0.15 5.38 -15.28
N PHE A 638 -1.42 5.06 -15.51
CA PHE A 638 -2.51 6.02 -15.65
C PHE A 638 -3.62 5.72 -14.65
N MET A 639 -3.98 6.73 -13.87
CA MET A 639 -5.15 6.74 -13.02
C MET A 639 -6.21 7.62 -13.67
N LEU A 640 -7.43 7.11 -13.83
CA LEU A 640 -8.56 7.82 -14.44
C LEU A 640 -9.59 8.09 -13.34
N GLY A 641 -9.72 9.36 -12.95
CA GLY A 641 -10.79 9.81 -12.07
C GLY A 641 -12.09 9.89 -12.86
N GLY A 642 -12.89 8.83 -12.81
CA GLY A 642 -14.19 8.73 -13.48
C GLY A 642 -15.28 9.48 -12.74
N THR A 643 -16.43 9.70 -13.38
CA THR A 643 -17.56 10.48 -12.85
C THR A 643 -17.13 11.83 -12.25
N ALA A 644 -16.13 12.44 -12.89
CA ALA A 644 -15.45 13.62 -12.40
C ALA A 644 -16.33 14.87 -12.41
N GLY A 645 -16.01 15.82 -11.53
CA GLY A 645 -16.60 17.15 -11.47
C GLY A 645 -17.83 17.23 -10.56
N ARG A 646 -17.89 18.31 -9.78
CA ARG A 646 -18.95 18.51 -8.79
C ARG A 646 -20.31 18.82 -9.41
N THR A 647 -20.34 19.42 -10.60
CA THR A 647 -21.56 19.73 -11.34
C THR A 647 -21.77 18.81 -12.54
N THR A 648 -20.73 18.18 -13.04
CA THR A 648 -20.80 17.27 -14.20
C THR A 648 -21.43 15.94 -13.83
N LEU A 649 -21.18 15.42 -12.63
CA LEU A 649 -21.92 14.30 -12.07
C LEU A 649 -23.22 14.81 -11.44
N ASN A 650 -24.34 14.60 -12.12
CA ASN A 650 -25.67 14.97 -11.62
C ASN A 650 -26.33 13.84 -10.83
N GLY A 651 -27.26 14.22 -9.93
CA GLY A 651 -28.15 13.28 -9.23
C GLY A 651 -27.56 12.57 -8.00
N GLU A 652 -26.32 12.09 -8.05
CA GLU A 652 -25.71 11.30 -6.97
C GLU A 652 -25.28 12.13 -5.74
N GLY A 653 -25.06 13.42 -5.92
CA GLY A 653 -24.90 14.40 -4.85
C GLY A 653 -23.60 14.30 -4.05
N LEU A 654 -23.67 14.72 -2.80
CA LEU A 654 -22.55 14.96 -1.90
C LEU A 654 -21.55 13.81 -1.84
N GLN A 655 -22.00 12.56 -1.79
CA GLN A 655 -21.15 11.41 -1.58
C GLN A 655 -20.21 11.12 -2.78
N HIS A 656 -20.62 11.47 -4.00
CA HIS A 656 -19.91 11.10 -5.23
C HIS A 656 -19.33 12.27 -6.02
N GLN A 657 -19.81 13.49 -5.77
CA GLN A 657 -19.39 14.68 -6.52
C GLN A 657 -18.04 15.20 -6.06
N ASP A 658 -17.01 14.91 -6.84
CA ASP A 658 -15.63 15.35 -6.59
C ASP A 658 -15.40 16.79 -7.09
N GLY A 659 -14.95 17.66 -6.21
CA GLY A 659 -14.48 19.00 -6.54
C GLY A 659 -13.08 19.30 -6.02
N HIS A 660 -12.35 18.31 -5.48
CA HIS A 660 -11.12 18.55 -4.71
C HIS A 660 -9.96 17.58 -4.99
N SER A 661 -10.15 16.50 -5.74
CA SER A 661 -9.09 15.51 -5.99
C SER A 661 -7.90 16.10 -6.75
N LEU A 662 -8.12 17.06 -7.66
CA LEU A 662 -7.03 17.78 -8.33
C LEU A 662 -6.21 18.64 -7.35
N LEU A 663 -6.84 19.22 -6.33
CA LEU A 663 -6.13 19.93 -5.27
C LEU A 663 -5.29 18.97 -4.44
N ASN A 664 -5.85 17.82 -4.06
CA ASN A 664 -5.10 16.78 -3.33
C ASN A 664 -3.89 16.30 -4.13
N ALA A 665 -4.04 16.10 -5.45
CA ALA A 665 -2.97 15.65 -6.32
C ALA A 665 -1.74 16.60 -6.36
N ILE A 666 -1.89 17.88 -6.02
CA ILE A 666 -0.78 18.85 -5.96
C ILE A 666 0.29 18.40 -4.96
N ALA A 667 -0.14 17.79 -3.83
CA ALA A 667 0.76 17.35 -2.76
C ALA A 667 1.61 16.11 -3.13
N PHE A 668 1.33 15.46 -4.28
CA PHE A 668 2.00 14.25 -4.71
C PHE A 668 3.06 14.55 -5.79
N PRO A 669 4.37 14.58 -5.46
CA PRO A 669 5.40 15.13 -6.35
C PRO A 669 5.51 14.45 -7.71
N ASN A 670 5.24 13.15 -7.78
CA ASN A 670 5.38 12.35 -9.00
C ASN A 670 4.04 12.06 -9.72
N VAL A 671 2.95 12.70 -9.29
CA VAL A 671 1.64 12.62 -9.97
C VAL A 671 1.48 13.80 -10.91
N ARG A 672 1.18 13.54 -12.17
CA ARG A 672 0.87 14.55 -13.21
C ARG A 672 -0.63 14.55 -13.44
N SER A 673 -1.31 15.59 -12.94
CA SER A 673 -2.78 15.66 -12.98
C SER A 673 -3.28 16.55 -14.11
N TYR A 674 -4.35 16.10 -14.80
CA TYR A 674 -4.95 16.79 -15.95
C TYR A 674 -6.49 16.74 -15.89
N ASP A 675 -7.14 17.79 -16.39
CA ASP A 675 -8.59 17.91 -16.56
C ASP A 675 -8.94 18.23 -18.03
N PRO A 676 -8.86 17.23 -18.94
CA PRO A 676 -9.10 17.43 -20.35
C PRO A 676 -10.59 17.68 -20.66
N ALA A 677 -10.88 18.68 -21.50
CA ALA A 677 -12.22 18.99 -21.97
C ALA A 677 -12.64 18.12 -23.18
N TYR A 678 -11.72 17.76 -24.05
CA TYR A 678 -12.01 17.13 -25.33
C TYR A 678 -11.19 15.86 -25.57
N ASN A 679 -11.72 15.00 -26.44
CA ASN A 679 -11.10 13.72 -26.82
C ASN A 679 -9.65 13.88 -27.27
N TYR A 680 -9.34 14.88 -28.11
CA TYR A 680 -7.97 15.09 -28.61
C TYR A 680 -6.99 15.50 -27.50
N GLU A 681 -7.46 16.24 -26.46
CA GLU A 681 -6.63 16.57 -25.31
C GLU A 681 -6.29 15.30 -24.51
N LEU A 682 -7.32 14.51 -24.16
CA LEU A 682 -7.18 13.24 -23.45
C LEU A 682 -6.23 12.29 -24.19
N THR A 683 -6.42 12.14 -25.50
CA THR A 683 -5.61 11.25 -26.35
C THR A 683 -4.16 11.73 -26.42
N THR A 684 -3.93 13.03 -26.60
CA THR A 684 -2.58 13.61 -26.63
C THR A 684 -1.83 13.39 -25.33
N ILE A 685 -2.46 13.62 -24.19
CA ILE A 685 -1.86 13.44 -22.86
C ILE A 685 -1.50 11.96 -22.61
N ILE A 686 -2.41 11.03 -22.91
CA ILE A 686 -2.16 9.59 -22.70
C ILE A 686 -1.03 9.09 -23.60
N LEU A 687 -1.04 9.43 -24.90
CA LEU A 687 0.00 8.96 -25.83
C LEU A 687 1.37 9.58 -25.53
N ASP A 688 1.45 10.87 -25.17
CA ASP A 688 2.69 11.46 -24.69
C ASP A 688 3.17 10.82 -23.38
N GLY A 689 2.25 10.58 -22.44
CA GLY A 689 2.54 9.87 -21.20
C GLY A 689 3.10 8.46 -21.46
N MET A 690 2.50 7.70 -22.37
CA MET A 690 3.00 6.39 -22.76
C MET A 690 4.42 6.47 -23.34
N ARG A 691 4.67 7.43 -24.23
CA ARG A 691 6.00 7.65 -24.80
C ARG A 691 7.04 7.94 -23.73
N ARG A 692 6.76 8.87 -22.81
CA ARG A 692 7.67 9.23 -21.71
C ARG A 692 7.91 8.06 -20.75
N LEU A 693 6.85 7.38 -20.31
CA LEU A 693 6.94 6.32 -19.30
C LEU A 693 7.61 5.05 -19.84
N TYR A 694 7.28 4.64 -21.07
CA TYR A 694 7.64 3.31 -21.56
C TYR A 694 8.69 3.32 -22.66
N GLN A 695 8.86 4.41 -23.40
CA GLN A 695 9.90 4.55 -24.42
C GLN A 695 11.11 5.33 -23.89
N GLU A 696 10.89 6.41 -23.09
CA GLU A 696 11.97 7.25 -22.57
C GLU A 696 12.37 6.85 -21.13
N GLY A 697 11.60 6.01 -20.46
CA GLY A 697 11.95 5.46 -19.15
C GLY A 697 11.64 6.37 -17.95
N ASP A 698 10.79 7.39 -18.12
CA ASP A 698 10.29 8.20 -17.01
C ASP A 698 9.45 7.35 -16.02
N THR A 699 9.40 7.75 -14.77
CA THR A 699 8.64 7.07 -13.72
C THR A 699 7.66 8.04 -13.06
N ALA A 700 6.50 8.23 -13.65
CA ALA A 700 5.45 9.09 -13.14
C ALA A 700 4.09 8.38 -13.19
N ILE A 701 3.14 8.90 -12.40
CA ILE A 701 1.74 8.50 -12.43
C ILE A 701 0.96 9.66 -13.08
N TYR A 702 0.22 9.36 -14.16
CA TYR A 702 -0.70 10.32 -14.75
C TYR A 702 -2.06 10.17 -14.10
N TYR A 703 -2.68 11.29 -13.71
CA TYR A 703 -4.03 11.34 -13.17
C TYR A 703 -4.90 12.21 -14.05
N LEU A 704 -5.89 11.62 -14.72
CA LEU A 704 -6.74 12.30 -15.70
C LEU A 704 -8.20 12.24 -15.25
N MET A 705 -8.89 13.38 -15.33
CA MET A 705 -10.30 13.47 -15.04
C MET A 705 -11.13 13.10 -16.27
N VAL A 706 -12.16 12.25 -16.08
CA VAL A 706 -13.10 11.89 -17.14
C VAL A 706 -14.52 11.96 -16.61
N GLY A 707 -15.37 12.71 -17.30
CA GLY A 707 -16.78 12.95 -16.93
C GLY A 707 -17.75 12.10 -17.75
N ASN A 708 -18.99 12.01 -17.26
CA ASN A 708 -20.08 11.24 -17.88
C ASN A 708 -21.08 12.09 -18.68
N GLU A 709 -20.85 13.40 -18.83
CA GLU A 709 -21.69 14.27 -19.65
C GLU A 709 -21.35 14.14 -21.13
N ASN A 710 -22.37 13.91 -21.96
CA ASN A 710 -22.21 13.83 -23.41
C ASN A 710 -22.26 15.22 -24.03
N TYR A 711 -21.35 15.49 -24.96
CA TYR A 711 -21.30 16.69 -25.78
C TYR A 711 -20.46 16.46 -27.04
N THR A 712 -20.58 17.38 -28.01
CA THR A 712 -19.79 17.35 -29.23
C THR A 712 -18.35 17.78 -28.98
N HIS A 713 -17.40 17.08 -29.57
CA HIS A 713 -15.98 17.42 -29.51
C HIS A 713 -15.54 18.06 -30.83
N PRO A 714 -14.95 19.26 -30.80
CA PRO A 714 -14.44 19.89 -32.00
C PRO A 714 -13.17 19.20 -32.52
N PRO A 715 -12.78 19.39 -33.77
CA PRO A 715 -11.47 18.99 -34.24
C PRO A 715 -10.37 19.72 -33.45
N MET A 716 -9.22 19.06 -33.30
CA MET A 716 -8.06 19.66 -32.62
C MET A 716 -7.54 20.87 -33.41
N PRO A 717 -7.37 22.04 -32.76
CA PRO A 717 -6.70 23.16 -33.40
C PRO A 717 -5.26 22.82 -33.82
N GLU A 718 -4.76 23.45 -34.84
CA GLU A 718 -3.42 23.19 -35.33
C GLU A 718 -2.35 23.72 -34.37
N GLY A 719 -1.30 22.93 -34.13
CA GLY A 719 -0.13 23.34 -33.34
C GLY A 719 -0.30 23.34 -31.80
N VAL A 720 -1.43 22.84 -31.27
CA VAL A 720 -1.72 22.93 -29.81
C VAL A 720 -1.18 21.77 -28.97
N GLN A 721 -0.58 20.73 -29.55
CA GLN A 721 -0.18 19.52 -28.84
C GLN A 721 0.75 19.80 -27.66
N ASP A 722 1.78 20.66 -27.87
CA ASP A 722 2.72 21.03 -26.80
C ASP A 722 1.98 21.76 -25.65
N GLY A 723 1.07 22.66 -26.00
CA GLY A 723 0.26 23.38 -25.01
C GLY A 723 -0.66 22.46 -24.19
N ILE A 724 -1.27 21.47 -24.83
CA ILE A 724 -2.07 20.44 -24.14
C ILE A 724 -1.24 19.71 -23.09
N ILE A 725 -0.02 19.30 -23.43
CA ILE A 725 0.88 18.56 -22.53
C ILE A 725 1.42 19.46 -21.41
N ARG A 726 1.77 20.73 -21.74
CA ARG A 726 2.30 21.71 -20.78
C ARG A 726 1.24 22.33 -19.88
N GLY A 727 -0.04 22.09 -20.16
CA GLY A 727 -1.17 22.43 -19.27
C GLY A 727 -2.08 23.56 -19.75
N MET A 728 -1.79 24.27 -20.87
CA MET A 728 -2.62 25.37 -21.36
C MET A 728 -2.34 25.72 -22.81
N TYR A 729 -3.37 26.06 -23.57
CA TYR A 729 -3.25 26.61 -24.92
C TYR A 729 -4.42 27.56 -25.25
N LYS A 730 -4.21 28.49 -26.21
CA LYS A 730 -5.28 29.35 -26.72
C LYS A 730 -6.22 28.55 -27.59
N PHE A 731 -7.46 28.45 -27.17
CA PHE A 731 -8.50 27.69 -27.89
C PHE A 731 -9.07 28.50 -29.06
N ASN A 732 -9.57 29.73 -28.76
CA ASN A 732 -10.04 30.64 -29.78
C ASN A 732 -9.96 32.12 -29.33
N SER A 733 -10.35 33.02 -30.23
CA SER A 733 -10.48 34.46 -29.95
C SER A 733 -11.69 34.99 -30.66
N LYS A 734 -12.53 35.79 -29.96
CA LYS A 734 -13.72 36.48 -30.53
C LYS A 734 -13.55 37.98 -30.32
N ASP A 735 -13.55 38.72 -31.42
CA ASP A 735 -13.57 40.19 -31.38
C ASP A 735 -15.05 40.64 -31.42
N ALA A 736 -15.42 41.63 -30.60
CA ALA A 736 -16.75 42.19 -30.52
C ALA A 736 -16.82 43.63 -31.09
N GLY A 737 -15.77 44.13 -31.74
CA GLY A 737 -15.68 45.49 -32.25
C GLY A 737 -15.56 46.60 -31.19
N GLY A 738 -15.58 46.22 -29.90
CA GLY A 738 -15.33 47.13 -28.78
C GLY A 738 -13.86 47.28 -28.44
N LYS A 739 -13.52 48.22 -27.52
CA LYS A 739 -12.15 48.43 -27.06
C LYS A 739 -11.71 47.44 -25.94
N LEU A 740 -12.70 46.85 -25.28
CA LEU A 740 -12.43 45.95 -24.15
C LEU A 740 -12.24 44.52 -24.65
N LYS A 741 -11.19 43.89 -24.14
CA LYS A 741 -10.89 42.50 -24.39
C LYS A 741 -10.41 41.82 -23.09
N VAL A 742 -10.92 40.63 -22.80
CA VAL A 742 -10.64 39.87 -21.60
C VAL A 742 -10.12 38.48 -21.93
N ASN A 743 -9.53 37.80 -20.97
CA ASN A 743 -9.09 36.42 -21.09
C ASN A 743 -9.93 35.50 -20.20
N LEU A 744 -10.48 34.45 -20.79
CA LEU A 744 -11.33 33.48 -20.13
C LEU A 744 -10.61 32.12 -20.12
N PHE A 745 -10.44 31.52 -18.93
CA PHE A 745 -9.83 30.20 -18.76
C PHE A 745 -10.92 29.18 -18.44
N GLY A 746 -10.88 28.02 -19.11
CA GLY A 746 -11.77 26.92 -18.84
C GLY A 746 -11.04 25.58 -18.81
N SER A 747 -11.50 24.63 -17.99
CA SER A 747 -11.01 23.26 -17.98
C SER A 747 -12.17 22.27 -17.96
N GLY A 748 -11.92 21.04 -18.38
CA GLY A 748 -12.90 19.96 -18.39
C GLY A 748 -14.22 20.36 -19.01
N ALA A 749 -15.33 19.87 -18.46
CA ALA A 749 -16.68 20.13 -18.98
C ALA A 749 -17.09 21.63 -18.90
N ILE A 750 -16.48 22.43 -18.02
CA ILE A 750 -16.82 23.85 -17.86
C ILE A 750 -16.25 24.71 -18.98
N LEU A 751 -15.26 24.27 -19.74
CA LEU A 751 -14.78 25.00 -20.91
C LEU A 751 -15.92 25.39 -21.88
N ARG A 752 -16.94 24.54 -22.03
CA ARG A 752 -18.14 24.86 -22.87
C ARG A 752 -18.97 26.02 -22.33
N HIS A 753 -19.05 26.18 -21.00
CA HIS A 753 -19.71 27.33 -20.36
C HIS A 753 -18.88 28.60 -20.50
N VAL A 754 -17.57 28.49 -20.50
CA VAL A 754 -16.65 29.60 -20.82
C VAL A 754 -16.85 30.09 -22.27
N LEU A 755 -17.01 29.17 -23.24
CA LEU A 755 -17.29 29.49 -24.61
C LEU A 755 -18.67 30.19 -24.78
N LYS A 756 -19.70 29.70 -24.08
CA LYS A 756 -21.02 30.39 -24.06
C LYS A 756 -20.93 31.77 -23.41
N ALA A 757 -20.12 31.94 -22.36
CA ALA A 757 -19.87 33.25 -21.74
C ALA A 757 -19.14 34.19 -22.72
N GLN A 758 -18.21 33.70 -23.53
CA GLN A 758 -17.59 34.45 -24.62
C GLN A 758 -18.62 35.00 -25.59
N ASP A 759 -19.59 34.16 -25.99
CA ASP A 759 -20.70 34.58 -26.89
C ASP A 759 -21.58 35.64 -26.22
N LEU A 760 -21.98 35.45 -24.95
CA LEU A 760 -22.77 36.43 -24.20
C LEU A 760 -22.05 37.78 -24.07
N LEU A 761 -20.77 37.78 -23.74
CA LEU A 761 -19.94 39.00 -23.62
C LEU A 761 -19.86 39.75 -24.96
N ALA A 762 -19.65 39.04 -26.06
CA ALA A 762 -19.53 39.63 -27.38
C ALA A 762 -20.88 40.18 -27.88
N GLU A 763 -21.95 39.41 -27.79
CA GLU A 763 -23.23 39.70 -28.41
C GLU A 763 -24.09 40.70 -27.60
N LYS A 764 -24.08 40.60 -26.26
CA LYS A 764 -24.91 41.47 -25.40
C LYS A 764 -24.16 42.69 -24.88
N TYR A 765 -22.83 42.57 -24.65
CA TYR A 765 -22.05 43.61 -23.95
C TYR A 765 -20.94 44.22 -24.82
N GLY A 766 -20.70 43.71 -26.04
CA GLY A 766 -19.69 44.25 -26.96
C GLY A 766 -18.26 44.08 -26.45
N ILE A 767 -17.98 43.05 -25.63
CA ILE A 767 -16.70 42.78 -25.05
C ILE A 767 -16.04 41.57 -25.74
N GLY A 768 -14.89 41.79 -26.36
CA GLY A 768 -14.10 40.72 -26.99
C GLY A 768 -13.40 39.86 -25.96
N SER A 769 -13.07 38.63 -26.32
CA SER A 769 -12.33 37.75 -25.42
C SER A 769 -11.45 36.71 -26.12
N ASN A 770 -10.36 36.32 -25.47
CA ASN A 770 -9.61 35.11 -25.75
C ASN A 770 -10.08 33.99 -24.81
N VAL A 771 -10.32 32.80 -25.35
CA VAL A 771 -10.61 31.60 -24.54
C VAL A 771 -9.38 30.70 -24.56
N TRP A 772 -8.99 30.25 -23.37
CA TRP A 772 -7.86 29.35 -23.12
C TRP A 772 -8.40 28.05 -22.54
N SER A 773 -8.01 26.91 -23.13
CA SER A 773 -8.21 25.61 -22.52
C SER A 773 -7.04 25.33 -21.56
N VAL A 774 -7.36 25.12 -20.29
CA VAL A 774 -6.36 24.79 -19.24
C VAL A 774 -6.50 23.32 -18.91
N THR A 775 -5.62 22.50 -19.47
CA THR A 775 -5.62 21.06 -19.25
C THR A 775 -4.95 20.66 -17.94
N SER A 776 -4.06 21.50 -17.37
CA SER A 776 -3.40 21.20 -16.10
C SER A 776 -2.86 22.44 -15.39
N TYR A 777 -3.56 22.91 -14.39
CA TYR A 777 -3.03 23.95 -13.48
C TYR A 777 -1.80 23.49 -12.70
N THR A 778 -1.73 22.21 -12.35
CA THR A 778 -0.59 21.64 -11.59
C THR A 778 0.70 21.65 -12.39
N GLN A 779 0.66 21.33 -13.69
CA GLN A 779 1.86 21.38 -14.53
C GLN A 779 2.35 22.81 -14.76
N LEU A 780 1.43 23.75 -14.97
CA LEU A 780 1.75 25.19 -15.07
C LEU A 780 2.42 25.70 -13.79
N ARG A 781 1.85 25.36 -12.62
CA ARG A 781 2.42 25.74 -11.32
C ARG A 781 3.82 25.16 -11.11
N ARG A 782 4.04 23.87 -11.44
CA ARG A 782 5.34 23.22 -11.28
C ARG A 782 6.42 23.85 -12.17
N ASP A 783 6.09 24.14 -13.42
CA ASP A 783 6.98 24.82 -14.36
C ASP A 783 7.38 26.20 -13.82
N ALA A 784 6.39 26.98 -13.34
CA ALA A 784 6.61 28.31 -12.81
C ALA A 784 7.48 28.31 -11.54
N HIS A 785 7.20 27.44 -10.58
CA HIS A 785 8.06 27.30 -9.40
C HIS A 785 9.47 26.81 -9.73
N SER A 786 9.64 25.94 -10.73
CA SER A 786 10.96 25.52 -11.18
C SER A 786 11.76 26.70 -11.75
N CYS A 787 11.11 27.56 -12.54
CA CYS A 787 11.72 28.78 -13.07
C CYS A 787 12.10 29.75 -11.93
N GLU A 788 11.20 30.01 -10.98
CA GLU A 788 11.47 30.88 -9.82
C GLU A 788 12.61 30.35 -8.94
N HIS A 789 12.60 29.06 -8.62
CA HIS A 789 13.67 28.44 -7.85
C HIS A 789 15.03 28.62 -8.54
N TRP A 790 15.09 28.38 -9.86
CA TRP A 790 16.32 28.58 -10.61
C TRP A 790 16.73 30.05 -10.60
N ASN A 791 15.80 30.99 -10.82
CA ASN A 791 16.06 32.45 -10.84
C ASN A 791 16.58 32.94 -9.47
N MET A 792 16.02 32.45 -8.38
CA MET A 792 16.46 32.78 -7.01
C MET A 792 17.91 32.35 -6.76
N LEU A 793 18.31 31.17 -7.27
CA LEU A 793 19.65 30.63 -7.07
C LEU A 793 20.68 31.19 -8.07
N HIS A 794 20.24 31.83 -9.17
CA HIS A 794 21.08 32.37 -10.22
C HIS A 794 20.71 33.82 -10.57
N PRO A 795 20.79 34.76 -9.59
CA PRO A 795 20.34 36.15 -9.79
C PRO A 795 21.20 36.94 -10.77
N ASP A 796 22.38 36.44 -11.11
CA ASP A 796 23.32 36.97 -12.09
C ASP A 796 23.11 36.45 -13.52
N GLN A 797 22.19 35.49 -13.70
CA GLN A 797 21.87 34.89 -15.00
C GLN A 797 20.59 35.49 -15.60
N PRO A 798 20.37 35.36 -16.93
CA PRO A 798 19.10 35.74 -17.53
C PRO A 798 17.93 35.01 -16.89
N ARG A 799 16.89 35.76 -16.51
CA ARG A 799 15.68 35.18 -15.86
C ARG A 799 15.04 34.14 -16.78
N ARG A 800 14.78 32.94 -16.24
CA ARG A 800 13.90 31.96 -16.88
C ARG A 800 12.46 32.41 -16.75
N VAL A 801 11.73 32.35 -17.85
CA VAL A 801 10.31 32.71 -17.93
C VAL A 801 9.50 31.43 -17.94
N SER A 802 8.49 31.32 -17.07
CA SER A 802 7.63 30.15 -17.04
C SER A 802 6.73 30.10 -18.29
N TYR A 803 6.22 28.92 -18.57
CA TYR A 803 5.34 28.72 -19.72
C TYR A 803 4.10 29.60 -19.67
N VAL A 804 3.47 29.71 -18.51
CA VAL A 804 2.28 30.55 -18.34
C VAL A 804 2.59 32.03 -18.58
N GLU A 805 3.74 32.53 -18.09
CA GLU A 805 4.18 33.91 -18.34
C GLU A 805 4.49 34.14 -19.81
N GLU A 806 5.21 33.21 -20.48
CA GLU A 806 5.54 33.32 -21.90
C GLU A 806 4.29 33.32 -22.77
N LEU A 807 3.33 32.43 -22.47
CA LEU A 807 2.09 32.29 -23.22
C LEU A 807 1.20 33.53 -23.10
N LEU A 808 1.19 34.20 -21.94
CA LEU A 808 0.33 35.35 -21.63
C LEU A 808 1.05 36.71 -21.72
N LYS A 809 2.28 36.77 -22.22
CA LYS A 809 3.11 37.99 -22.24
C LYS A 809 2.44 39.17 -22.95
N ASP A 810 1.65 38.91 -23.99
CA ASP A 810 0.99 39.95 -24.80
C ASP A 810 -0.34 40.41 -24.17
N GLU A 811 -0.83 39.76 -23.09
CA GLU A 811 -2.08 40.03 -22.40
C GLU A 811 -1.86 40.83 -21.07
N LYS A 812 -0.70 41.49 -20.95
CA LYS A 812 -0.33 42.21 -19.73
C LYS A 812 -1.33 43.28 -19.34
N GLY A 813 -1.73 43.30 -18.07
CA GLY A 813 -2.71 44.24 -17.52
C GLY A 813 -4.17 43.88 -17.84
N SER A 814 -4.46 42.81 -18.57
CA SER A 814 -5.81 42.34 -18.87
C SER A 814 -6.53 41.78 -17.66
N LEU A 815 -7.84 41.60 -17.77
CA LEU A 815 -8.62 40.79 -16.86
C LEU A 815 -8.59 39.33 -17.29
N PHE A 816 -8.41 38.42 -16.33
CA PHE A 816 -8.45 36.98 -16.50
C PHE A 816 -9.52 36.39 -15.59
N VAL A 817 -10.49 35.67 -16.15
CA VAL A 817 -11.53 34.98 -15.40
C VAL A 817 -11.41 33.48 -15.68
N ALA A 818 -11.19 32.70 -14.62
CA ALA A 818 -11.05 31.26 -14.71
C ALA A 818 -12.29 30.54 -14.15
N ALA A 819 -12.75 29.50 -14.80
CA ALA A 819 -13.85 28.65 -14.30
C ALA A 819 -13.55 27.16 -14.49
N SER A 820 -13.86 26.36 -13.46
CA SER A 820 -13.74 24.90 -13.52
C SER A 820 -14.78 24.21 -12.63
N ASP A 821 -14.86 22.88 -12.76
CA ASP A 821 -15.77 22.05 -11.94
C ASP A 821 -15.15 21.64 -10.59
N TYR A 822 -14.06 22.30 -10.19
CA TYR A 822 -13.32 22.07 -8.96
C TYR A 822 -13.29 23.33 -8.09
N VAL A 823 -12.87 23.17 -6.82
CA VAL A 823 -12.72 24.29 -5.90
C VAL A 823 -11.78 25.37 -6.46
N ARG A 824 -12.04 26.65 -6.15
CA ARG A 824 -11.28 27.82 -6.69
C ARG A 824 -9.77 27.70 -6.51
N ALA A 825 -9.34 27.09 -5.41
CA ALA A 825 -7.92 26.89 -5.12
C ALA A 825 -7.17 26.11 -6.21
N VAL A 826 -7.87 25.32 -7.06
CA VAL A 826 -7.25 24.64 -8.21
C VAL A 826 -6.79 25.64 -9.27
N GLN A 827 -7.59 26.65 -9.57
CA GLN A 827 -7.22 27.69 -10.56
C GLN A 827 -6.30 28.73 -9.96
N GLU A 828 -6.53 29.12 -8.70
CA GLU A 828 -5.78 30.17 -7.99
C GLU A 828 -4.30 29.85 -7.85
N GLN A 829 -3.92 28.58 -7.94
CA GLN A 829 -2.52 28.14 -7.81
C GLN A 829 -1.57 28.75 -8.86
N ILE A 830 -2.06 29.30 -9.97
CA ILE A 830 -1.24 29.98 -10.98
C ILE A 830 -1.33 31.51 -10.95
N ALA A 831 -2.20 32.07 -10.11
CA ALA A 831 -2.46 33.50 -10.04
C ALA A 831 -1.19 34.39 -9.95
N PRO A 832 -0.12 34.02 -9.22
CA PRO A 832 1.10 34.83 -9.13
C PRO A 832 1.81 35.10 -10.47
N TRP A 833 1.62 34.23 -11.47
CA TRP A 833 2.29 34.30 -12.76
C TRP A 833 1.38 34.78 -13.91
N VAL A 834 0.12 35.04 -13.62
CA VAL A 834 -0.82 35.63 -14.58
C VAL A 834 -0.59 37.15 -14.62
N PRO A 835 -0.35 37.76 -15.80
CA PRO A 835 0.15 39.13 -15.86
C PRO A 835 -0.94 40.21 -15.76
N GLY A 836 -2.00 40.00 -14.97
CA GLY A 836 -3.12 40.92 -14.81
C GLY A 836 -4.02 40.60 -13.63
N ASP A 837 -5.24 41.13 -13.65
CA ASP A 837 -6.24 40.86 -12.62
C ASP A 837 -6.83 39.45 -12.82
N PHE A 838 -6.60 38.56 -11.87
CA PHE A 838 -7.06 37.16 -11.95
C PHE A 838 -8.22 36.88 -10.98
N TYR A 839 -9.30 36.32 -11.50
CA TYR A 839 -10.48 35.97 -10.72
C TYR A 839 -10.95 34.55 -11.04
N ALA A 840 -11.11 33.72 -10.01
CA ALA A 840 -11.49 32.33 -10.16
C ALA A 840 -12.94 32.07 -9.73
N LEU A 841 -13.64 31.27 -10.49
CA LEU A 841 -14.94 30.68 -10.18
C LEU A 841 -14.78 29.15 -10.06
N GLY A 842 -15.28 28.58 -8.97
CA GLY A 842 -15.12 27.14 -8.69
C GLY A 842 -16.29 26.62 -7.88
N THR A 843 -16.27 25.32 -7.65
CA THR A 843 -17.35 24.59 -6.98
C THR A 843 -17.07 24.38 -5.48
N ASP A 844 -16.74 25.47 -4.77
CA ASP A 844 -16.54 25.46 -3.32
C ASP A 844 -17.86 25.15 -2.61
N GLY A 845 -17.80 24.41 -1.51
CA GLY A 845 -18.96 23.95 -0.76
C GLY A 845 -19.21 22.44 -0.92
N MET A 846 -20.33 21.97 -0.42
CA MET A 846 -20.69 20.55 -0.47
C MET A 846 -21.48 20.21 -1.74
N GLY A 847 -21.30 19.02 -2.31
CA GLY A 847 -22.06 18.54 -3.45
C GLY A 847 -23.57 18.46 -3.18
N ARG A 848 -24.37 18.53 -4.23
CA ARG A 848 -25.84 18.53 -4.17
C ARG A 848 -26.42 17.62 -5.24
N SER A 849 -27.54 16.97 -4.95
CA SER A 849 -28.31 16.19 -5.92
C SER A 849 -29.22 17.11 -6.71
N GLU A 850 -28.91 17.32 -7.97
CA GLU A 850 -29.74 18.13 -8.91
C GLU A 850 -29.28 17.88 -10.36
N THR A 851 -30.00 18.53 -11.35
CA THR A 851 -29.56 18.56 -12.73
C THR A 851 -28.28 19.39 -12.90
N ARG A 852 -27.52 19.14 -13.96
CA ARG A 852 -26.27 19.88 -14.23
C ARG A 852 -26.46 21.38 -14.34
N GLU A 853 -27.56 21.81 -14.98
CA GLU A 853 -27.89 23.25 -15.14
C GLU A 853 -28.09 23.93 -13.78
N VAL A 854 -28.85 23.29 -12.88
CA VAL A 854 -29.14 23.84 -11.55
C VAL A 854 -27.89 23.81 -10.69
N LEU A 855 -27.08 22.73 -10.77
CA LEU A 855 -25.80 22.62 -10.06
C LEU A 855 -24.79 23.70 -10.49
N ARG A 856 -24.65 23.95 -11.80
CA ARG A 856 -23.76 24.99 -12.33
C ARG A 856 -24.21 26.38 -11.93
N ARG A 857 -25.53 26.64 -11.93
CA ARG A 857 -26.09 27.87 -11.41
C ARG A 857 -25.88 28.00 -9.89
N HIS A 858 -26.03 26.90 -9.15
CA HIS A 858 -25.79 26.89 -7.69
C HIS A 858 -24.33 27.21 -7.37
N PHE A 859 -23.36 26.58 -8.03
CA PHE A 859 -21.93 26.79 -7.81
C PHE A 859 -21.34 27.96 -8.63
N GLU A 860 -22.16 28.72 -9.40
CA GLU A 860 -21.74 29.92 -10.14
C GLU A 860 -20.70 29.68 -11.23
N VAL A 861 -20.73 28.50 -11.86
CA VAL A 861 -19.84 28.10 -12.96
C VAL A 861 -20.55 27.94 -14.31
N ASP A 862 -21.79 28.40 -14.42
CA ASP A 862 -22.48 28.51 -15.68
C ASP A 862 -22.08 29.76 -16.49
N ALA A 863 -22.51 29.83 -17.74
CA ALA A 863 -22.12 30.91 -18.65
C ALA A 863 -22.55 32.29 -18.16
N GLU A 864 -23.74 32.40 -17.56
CA GLU A 864 -24.30 33.65 -17.03
C GLU A 864 -23.51 34.16 -15.85
N CYS A 865 -23.14 33.28 -14.92
CA CYS A 865 -22.33 33.65 -13.74
C CYS A 865 -20.89 34.03 -14.14
N ILE A 866 -20.28 33.32 -15.10
CA ILE A 866 -18.95 33.66 -15.67
C ILE A 866 -19.03 35.05 -16.33
N THR A 867 -20.09 35.33 -17.10
CA THR A 867 -20.32 36.64 -17.72
C THR A 867 -20.47 37.73 -16.65
N LEU A 868 -21.33 37.53 -15.64
CA LEU A 868 -21.52 38.50 -14.55
C LEU A 868 -20.20 38.76 -13.78
N ALA A 869 -19.46 37.72 -13.45
CA ALA A 869 -18.16 37.86 -12.76
C ALA A 869 -17.19 38.72 -13.60
N THR A 870 -17.16 38.53 -14.92
CA THR A 870 -16.34 39.31 -15.86
C THR A 870 -16.76 40.78 -15.84
N LEU A 871 -18.05 41.09 -15.97
CA LEU A 871 -18.55 42.44 -15.94
C LEU A 871 -18.30 43.14 -14.60
N TYR A 872 -18.53 42.45 -13.51
CA TYR A 872 -18.25 42.93 -12.15
C TYR A 872 -16.77 43.28 -11.95
N ARG A 873 -15.86 42.40 -12.39
CA ARG A 873 -14.43 42.67 -12.26
C ARG A 873 -13.96 43.84 -13.11
N LEU A 874 -14.50 43.97 -14.34
CA LEU A 874 -14.27 45.16 -15.18
C LEU A 874 -14.78 46.44 -14.51
N GLY A 875 -15.93 46.37 -13.83
CA GLY A 875 -16.44 47.49 -13.05
C GLY A 875 -15.54 47.84 -11.85
N CYS A 876 -15.08 46.89 -11.10
CA CYS A 876 -14.12 47.08 -10.00
C CYS A 876 -12.81 47.75 -10.45
N ARG A 877 -12.35 47.44 -11.65
CA ARG A 877 -11.15 48.04 -12.26
C ARG A 877 -11.37 49.42 -12.84
N GLY A 878 -12.63 49.83 -12.99
CA GLY A 878 -12.98 51.10 -13.64
C GLY A 878 -12.90 51.03 -15.19
N ASP A 879 -12.73 49.84 -15.78
CA ASP A 879 -12.72 49.66 -17.25
C ASP A 879 -14.14 49.69 -17.81
N LEU A 880 -15.17 49.49 -16.96
CA LEU A 880 -16.60 49.46 -17.28
C LEU A 880 -17.39 50.17 -16.17
N ASP A 881 -18.53 50.79 -16.52
CA ASP A 881 -19.40 51.35 -15.49
C ASP A 881 -20.10 50.25 -14.70
N MET A 882 -20.04 50.29 -13.37
CA MET A 882 -20.60 49.25 -12.47
C MET A 882 -22.07 49.04 -12.67
N SER A 883 -22.81 50.00 -13.19
CA SER A 883 -24.24 49.87 -13.52
C SER A 883 -24.48 48.77 -14.56
N VAL A 884 -23.53 48.48 -15.43
CA VAL A 884 -23.63 47.41 -16.42
C VAL A 884 -23.70 46.06 -15.72
N ALA A 885 -22.83 45.83 -14.74
CA ALA A 885 -22.86 44.60 -13.92
C ALA A 885 -24.15 44.50 -13.10
N THR A 886 -24.63 45.62 -12.55
CA THR A 886 -25.89 45.65 -11.79
C THR A 886 -27.09 45.29 -12.69
N HIS A 887 -27.16 45.80 -13.92
CA HIS A 887 -28.20 45.43 -14.86
C HIS A 887 -28.11 44.00 -15.35
N ALA A 888 -26.88 43.50 -15.52
CA ALA A 888 -26.61 42.14 -15.95
C ALA A 888 -27.17 41.08 -15.01
N ILE A 889 -27.24 41.34 -13.69
CA ILE A 889 -27.84 40.42 -12.72
C ILE A 889 -29.26 40.04 -13.18
N LYS A 890 -30.06 41.02 -13.54
CA LYS A 890 -31.42 40.81 -14.03
C LYS A 890 -31.47 40.23 -15.43
N ASP A 891 -30.62 40.71 -16.34
CA ASP A 891 -30.58 40.28 -17.75
C ASP A 891 -30.14 38.85 -17.95
N LEU A 892 -29.34 38.35 -17.03
CA LEU A 892 -28.83 36.96 -16.98
C LEU A 892 -29.64 36.05 -16.04
N GLY A 893 -30.72 36.58 -15.41
CA GLY A 893 -31.60 35.81 -14.55
C GLY A 893 -30.94 35.29 -13.29
N ILE A 894 -30.00 36.05 -12.71
CA ILE A 894 -29.28 35.64 -11.51
C ILE A 894 -29.99 36.16 -10.25
N ASN A 895 -30.18 35.32 -9.25
CA ASN A 895 -30.79 35.73 -7.98
C ASN A 895 -29.71 36.36 -7.09
N PRO A 896 -29.75 37.68 -6.78
CA PRO A 896 -28.73 38.32 -5.95
C PRO A 896 -28.78 37.90 -4.46
N GLU A 897 -29.93 37.34 -4.03
CA GLU A 897 -30.14 36.89 -2.63
C GLU A 897 -29.84 35.39 -2.43
N LYS A 898 -29.23 34.73 -3.40
CA LYS A 898 -28.87 33.31 -3.23
C LYS A 898 -27.79 33.17 -2.15
N VAL A 899 -27.87 32.07 -1.39
CA VAL A 899 -26.86 31.74 -0.40
C VAL A 899 -25.54 31.36 -1.10
N ASP A 900 -24.41 31.81 -0.53
CA ASP A 900 -23.09 31.39 -0.99
C ASP A 900 -22.98 29.86 -0.89
N PRO A 901 -22.63 29.15 -1.96
CA PRO A 901 -22.53 27.68 -1.98
C PRO A 901 -21.63 27.12 -0.89
N TYR A 902 -20.64 27.86 -0.45
CA TYR A 902 -19.72 27.45 0.62
C TYR A 902 -20.43 27.25 1.96
N PHE A 903 -21.51 28.00 2.21
CA PHE A 903 -22.29 27.97 3.45
C PHE A 903 -23.70 27.37 3.27
N ALA A 904 -24.05 26.93 2.09
CA ALA A 904 -25.37 26.40 1.75
C ALA A 904 -25.62 24.99 2.32
#